data_9e9cf6069fb9a3c3703e83a7ed8fb5cd
#
_entry.id   9e9cf6069fb9a3c3703e83a7ed8fb5cd
#
_cell.length_a   1.000
_cell.length_b   1.000
_cell.length_c   1.000
_cell.angle_alpha   90.00
_cell.angle_beta   90.00
_cell.angle_gamma   90.00
#
_symmetry.space_group_name_H-M   'P 1'
#
loop_
_entity.id
_entity.type
_entity.pdbx_description
1 polymer ?
#
loop_
_entity_poly.entity_id
_entity_poly.type
_entity_poly.pdbx_seq_one_letter_code
_entity_poly.pdbx_strand_id
1 'polypeptide(L)'
;MNKISIILPYKENFSPTYAGAVSLHVEHISLNSIFRKNIRVFGNTNFKKKFKSNYTNITFNRLLLTSNQKKYIKKFIEIENLNPSSLIEIHNRPLYLKQLTENLNRKYVFHYHNDPLTMNGSRLVKERIFMINNCEKIIFCSNWVKKRFLKNINENYINDDKFLIINHSINKKKINFNKKKKIITFVGRLNSAKGYDIFGKTIIKILDKHKDWHAHVAGDEPREKLEFNHERLIKHGFLNHDQILKLYELSSIAVTCSRWEEPFGRTSLEASSRGCAVIVSNRGGLNETVTNAVKLKELNKNILFKEINNLIIQTKKRKNLQILSYKNFYLDHKYIANITDKYRSEILHKLKINKNNLRIVHVTNFNNRYEGRLFYNTSKRLNNGLISLNHAVLEISDRDETHYNKTLNDISGEKKLNNKLINVCENFKPNLILLGHADKIRLKTLEKIKSSLPNVKISQWFLDPITKKGPDYIKNKKRLLDKFSVIDATFVTTHPNEIDFINNKDKVFYIPNPVDKSIDNLNISRHKTPKYDIFFALSHGVHRGILKKGKVDERVKVLNLISKQKNIKSNFFGFREKQPVWANTFLEELSKCKLGLNLSRGKSVKYYSSDRIAQFMGNGIPTLIDYKTNYKNFFNKNEAIFYNNHKDLINKILFYKDKPLLLKKIGEKGKQKYHKYFNNKLICDFMIKKNFEIDYKKKFFWEK
;
A
#
# COMPACT_ATOMS: atom_id res chain seq x y z
N MET A 1 8.64 7.38 9.51
CA MET A 1 9.46 7.99 8.44
C MET A 1 9.50 7.03 7.25
N ASN A 2 9.31 7.53 6.03
CA ASN A 2 9.30 6.69 4.82
C ASN A 2 10.74 6.28 4.46
N LYS A 3 11.17 5.08 4.84
CA LYS A 3 12.49 4.54 4.51
C LYS A 3 12.48 3.97 3.09
N ILE A 4 13.59 4.09 2.39
CA ILE A 4 13.83 3.53 1.05
C ILE A 4 15.03 2.59 1.16
N SER A 5 14.86 1.33 0.79
CA SER A 5 15.95 0.36 0.70
C SER A 5 16.34 0.16 -0.76
N ILE A 6 17.61 0.34 -1.07
CA ILE A 6 18.18 0.08 -2.40
C ILE A 6 19.02 -1.18 -2.32
N ILE A 7 18.66 -2.22 -3.08
CA ILE A 7 19.43 -3.46 -3.15
C ILE A 7 20.25 -3.53 -4.44
N LEU A 8 21.56 -3.63 -4.27
CA LEU A 8 22.53 -3.78 -5.33
C LEU A 8 22.65 -5.24 -5.80
N PRO A 9 23.16 -5.49 -7.02
CA PRO A 9 23.54 -6.84 -7.44
C PRO A 9 24.55 -7.47 -6.49
N TYR A 10 24.42 -8.76 -6.21
CA TYR A 10 25.43 -9.51 -5.50
C TYR A 10 26.80 -9.38 -6.20
N LYS A 11 27.86 -9.09 -5.46
CA LYS A 11 29.22 -8.77 -5.95
C LYS A 11 29.35 -7.41 -6.66
N GLU A 12 28.35 -6.51 -6.65
CA GLU A 12 28.55 -5.13 -7.08
C GLU A 12 29.39 -4.39 -6.03
N ASN A 13 30.52 -3.83 -6.45
CA ASN A 13 31.44 -3.14 -5.56
C ASN A 13 30.94 -1.71 -5.28
N PHE A 14 30.41 -1.46 -4.09
CA PHE A 14 30.02 -0.13 -3.65
C PHE A 14 31.22 0.59 -3.01
N SER A 15 32.22 0.87 -3.83
CA SER A 15 33.52 1.43 -3.42
C SER A 15 34.09 2.36 -4.48
N PRO A 16 34.70 3.49 -4.12
CA PRO A 16 35.38 4.36 -5.06
C PRO A 16 36.64 3.73 -5.64
N THR A 17 37.21 2.72 -5.01
CA THR A 17 38.43 2.02 -5.46
C THR A 17 38.18 1.26 -6.76
N TYR A 18 37.05 0.55 -6.83
CA TYR A 18 36.68 -0.24 -8.02
C TYR A 18 35.16 -0.21 -8.20
N ALA A 19 34.67 0.89 -8.79
CA ALA A 19 33.24 1.13 -8.91
C ALA A 19 32.66 0.63 -10.24
N GLY A 20 31.57 -0.11 -10.18
CA GLY A 20 30.75 -0.41 -11.36
C GLY A 20 29.81 0.74 -11.73
N ALA A 21 29.21 0.65 -12.92
CA ALA A 21 28.27 1.66 -13.41
C ALA A 21 27.01 1.78 -12.49
N VAL A 22 26.55 0.66 -11.92
CA VAL A 22 25.39 0.61 -11.03
C VAL A 22 25.71 1.29 -9.71
N SER A 23 26.83 0.96 -9.08
CA SER A 23 27.24 1.54 -7.81
C SER A 23 27.49 3.05 -7.90
N LEU A 24 28.10 3.53 -8.98
CA LEU A 24 28.25 4.97 -9.24
C LEU A 24 26.90 5.67 -9.38
N HIS A 25 25.97 5.09 -10.14
CA HIS A 25 24.63 5.64 -10.31
C HIS A 25 23.89 5.73 -8.97
N VAL A 26 23.89 4.63 -8.19
CA VAL A 26 23.18 4.56 -6.89
C VAL A 26 23.79 5.57 -5.90
N GLU A 27 25.12 5.67 -5.82
CA GLU A 27 25.77 6.69 -4.97
C GLU A 27 25.31 8.11 -5.34
N HIS A 28 25.32 8.45 -6.62
CA HIS A 28 25.00 9.79 -7.07
C HIS A 28 23.52 10.15 -6.85
N ILE A 29 22.58 9.25 -7.14
CA ILE A 29 21.15 9.50 -6.88
C ILE A 29 20.82 9.50 -5.38
N SER A 30 21.57 8.78 -4.56
CA SER A 30 21.34 8.72 -3.11
C SER A 30 21.85 9.98 -2.41
N LEU A 31 23.07 10.44 -2.75
CA LEU A 31 23.66 11.64 -2.12
C LEU A 31 22.92 12.92 -2.46
N ASN A 32 22.37 13.03 -3.69
CA ASN A 32 21.71 14.23 -4.19
C ASN A 32 20.18 14.21 -3.99
N SER A 33 19.64 13.14 -3.39
CA SER A 33 18.21 12.96 -3.13
C SER A 33 17.74 13.82 -1.95
N ILE A 34 16.51 14.34 -2.04
CA ILE A 34 15.78 14.90 -0.88
C ILE A 34 15.52 13.85 0.21
N PHE A 35 15.47 12.55 -0.16
CA PHE A 35 15.33 11.43 0.74
C PHE A 35 16.66 10.90 1.31
N ARG A 36 17.79 11.58 1.11
CA ARG A 36 19.13 11.10 1.48
C ARG A 36 19.22 10.48 2.88
N LYS A 37 18.60 11.11 3.88
CA LYS A 37 18.60 10.63 5.27
C LYS A 37 17.78 9.35 5.47
N ASN A 38 16.89 9.02 4.55
CA ASN A 38 15.96 7.89 4.60
C ASN A 38 16.37 6.72 3.69
N ILE A 39 17.38 6.92 2.84
CA ILE A 39 17.88 5.91 1.91
C ILE A 39 18.90 5.02 2.64
N ARG A 40 18.74 3.71 2.48
CA ARG A 40 19.69 2.68 2.90
C ARG A 40 20.10 1.87 1.68
N VAL A 41 21.39 1.78 1.41
CA VAL A 41 21.95 1.00 0.29
C VAL A 41 22.49 -0.32 0.83
N PHE A 42 22.07 -1.42 0.24
CA PHE A 42 22.48 -2.78 0.60
C PHE A 42 23.31 -3.41 -0.53
N GLY A 43 24.43 -4.01 -0.18
CA GLY A 43 25.31 -4.65 -1.14
C GLY A 43 26.23 -5.68 -0.49
N ASN A 44 27.12 -6.24 -1.30
CA ASN A 44 28.14 -7.18 -0.84
C ASN A 44 29.47 -6.82 -1.52
N THR A 45 30.31 -6.06 -0.86
CA THR A 45 31.63 -5.68 -1.35
C THR A 45 32.73 -6.00 -0.34
N ASN A 46 33.88 -6.44 -0.85
CA ASN A 46 35.06 -6.77 -0.05
C ASN A 46 35.98 -5.55 0.19
N PHE A 47 35.81 -4.45 -0.53
CA PHE A 47 36.64 -3.27 -0.37
C PHE A 47 36.41 -2.59 0.98
N LYS A 48 37.47 -2.23 1.71
CA LYS A 48 37.36 -1.49 2.99
C LYS A 48 36.74 -0.12 2.80
N LYS A 49 37.21 0.65 1.81
CA LYS A 49 36.69 1.99 1.50
C LYS A 49 35.36 1.89 0.78
N LYS A 50 34.29 2.43 1.37
CA LYS A 50 32.95 2.48 0.82
C LYS A 50 32.64 3.89 0.30
N PHE A 51 31.59 4.04 -0.54
CA PHE A 51 31.00 5.32 -0.87
C PHE A 51 30.35 5.99 0.35
N LYS A 52 29.91 7.26 0.21
CA LYS A 52 29.44 8.10 1.32
C LYS A 52 27.97 7.90 1.70
N SER A 53 27.18 7.24 0.85
CA SER A 53 25.78 6.94 1.15
C SER A 53 25.67 5.96 2.33
N ASN A 54 24.52 5.97 3.01
CA ASN A 54 24.24 5.05 4.11
C ASN A 54 24.21 3.60 3.59
N TYR A 55 25.32 2.88 3.74
CA TYR A 55 25.55 1.57 3.17
C TYR A 55 25.65 0.48 4.23
N THR A 56 24.94 -0.61 4.00
CA THR A 56 25.02 -1.84 4.81
C THR A 56 25.61 -2.98 3.98
N ASN A 57 26.74 -3.52 4.43
CA ASN A 57 27.34 -4.69 3.77
C ASN A 57 26.68 -5.97 4.25
N ILE A 58 26.11 -6.73 3.33
CA ILE A 58 25.48 -8.02 3.64
C ILE A 58 26.56 -9.11 3.60
N THR A 59 26.88 -9.65 4.77
CA THR A 59 27.80 -10.76 4.94
C THR A 59 27.05 -12.05 5.30
N PHE A 60 27.55 -13.19 4.87
CA PHE A 60 27.01 -14.52 5.19
C PHE A 60 28.07 -15.60 4.98
N ASN A 61 27.93 -16.72 5.68
CA ASN A 61 28.87 -17.86 5.56
C ASN A 61 28.66 -18.57 4.22
N ARG A 62 29.77 -18.85 3.54
CA ARG A 62 29.80 -19.57 2.25
C ARG A 62 29.75 -21.09 2.52
N LEU A 63 28.56 -21.68 2.65
CA LEU A 63 28.38 -23.13 2.66
C LEU A 63 28.15 -23.66 1.24
N LEU A 64 28.62 -24.87 0.95
CA LEU A 64 28.68 -25.43 -0.42
C LEU A 64 27.33 -25.73 -1.09
N LEU A 65 26.23 -25.87 -0.35
CA LEU A 65 24.96 -26.44 -0.85
C LEU A 65 23.92 -25.47 -1.42
N THR A 66 24.10 -24.14 -1.29
CA THR A 66 23.14 -23.16 -1.82
C THR A 66 23.82 -21.98 -2.49
N SER A 67 23.19 -21.44 -3.57
CA SER A 67 23.78 -20.30 -4.28
C SER A 67 23.96 -19.08 -3.37
N ASN A 68 25.13 -18.45 -3.42
CA ASN A 68 25.44 -17.24 -2.64
C ASN A 68 24.44 -16.08 -2.91
N GLN A 69 23.86 -16.04 -4.09
CA GLN A 69 22.85 -15.06 -4.45
C GLN A 69 21.55 -15.29 -3.67
N LYS A 70 21.10 -16.54 -3.48
CA LYS A 70 19.92 -16.85 -2.65
C LYS A 70 20.15 -16.49 -1.18
N LYS A 71 21.36 -16.77 -0.64
CA LYS A 71 21.74 -16.39 0.72
C LYS A 71 21.77 -14.86 0.92
N TYR A 72 22.30 -14.13 -0.07
CA TYR A 72 22.34 -12.68 -0.06
C TYR A 72 20.93 -12.08 0.06
N ILE A 73 19.98 -12.55 -0.76
CA ILE A 73 18.58 -12.09 -0.70
C ILE A 73 17.89 -12.52 0.60
N LYS A 74 18.10 -13.76 1.06
CA LYS A 74 17.54 -14.21 2.35
C LYS A 74 17.98 -13.30 3.49
N LYS A 75 19.27 -12.94 3.54
CA LYS A 75 19.79 -12.04 4.57
C LYS A 75 19.23 -10.61 4.46
N PHE A 76 19.03 -10.11 3.24
CA PHE A 76 18.34 -8.84 3.02
C PHE A 76 16.90 -8.88 3.53
N ILE A 77 16.15 -9.96 3.28
CA ILE A 77 14.78 -10.16 3.77
C ILE A 77 14.73 -10.14 5.30
N GLU A 78 15.67 -10.80 5.98
CA GLU A 78 15.78 -10.77 7.44
C GLU A 78 15.97 -9.34 7.98
N ILE A 79 16.87 -8.56 7.34
CA ILE A 79 17.09 -7.15 7.71
C ILE A 79 15.86 -6.28 7.47
N GLU A 80 15.16 -6.49 6.36
CA GLU A 80 13.93 -5.75 6.02
C GLU A 80 12.74 -6.10 6.94
N ASN A 81 12.66 -7.32 7.46
CA ASN A 81 11.66 -7.70 8.44
C ASN A 81 11.89 -7.02 9.79
N LEU A 82 13.16 -6.89 10.22
CA LEU A 82 13.52 -6.21 11.47
C LEU A 82 13.35 -4.68 11.38
N ASN A 83 13.64 -4.10 10.24
CA ASN A 83 13.59 -2.65 10.04
C ASN A 83 13.00 -2.30 8.67
N PRO A 84 11.65 -2.37 8.55
CA PRO A 84 10.96 -2.30 7.27
C PRO A 84 11.09 -0.96 6.56
N SER A 85 11.25 -1.01 5.25
CA SER A 85 11.18 0.14 4.34
C SER A 85 9.79 0.28 3.71
N SER A 86 9.45 1.49 3.29
CA SER A 86 8.21 1.80 2.55
C SER A 86 8.35 1.52 1.06
N LEU A 87 9.58 1.48 0.56
CA LEU A 87 9.92 1.28 -0.85
C LEU A 87 11.23 0.49 -0.95
N ILE A 88 11.26 -0.51 -1.82
CA ILE A 88 12.46 -1.26 -2.18
C ILE A 88 12.79 -1.01 -3.66
N GLU A 89 13.96 -0.45 -3.92
CA GLU A 89 14.51 -0.27 -5.26
C GLU A 89 15.50 -1.40 -5.57
N ILE A 90 15.24 -2.16 -6.62
CA ILE A 90 16.04 -3.31 -7.04
C ILE A 90 16.84 -2.92 -8.28
N HIS A 91 18.16 -3.02 -8.21
CA HIS A 91 19.02 -2.68 -9.34
C HIS A 91 19.53 -3.92 -10.07
N ASN A 92 19.21 -4.01 -11.34
CA ASN A 92 19.85 -4.88 -12.34
C ASN A 92 19.88 -6.40 -12.01
N ARG A 93 18.92 -6.90 -11.21
CA ARG A 93 18.78 -8.34 -10.89
C ARG A 93 17.30 -8.74 -10.82
N PRO A 94 16.65 -9.04 -11.96
CA PRO A 94 15.22 -9.35 -12.02
C PRO A 94 14.82 -10.54 -11.14
N LEU A 95 15.67 -11.54 -10.98
CA LEU A 95 15.40 -12.70 -10.11
C LEU A 95 15.15 -12.35 -8.63
N TYR A 96 15.63 -11.19 -8.16
CA TYR A 96 15.38 -10.77 -6.78
C TYR A 96 13.92 -10.47 -6.53
N LEU A 97 13.22 -9.90 -7.53
CA LEU A 97 11.84 -9.46 -7.36
C LEU A 97 10.92 -10.62 -6.94
N LYS A 98 11.05 -11.80 -7.53
CA LYS A 98 10.23 -12.97 -7.19
C LYS A 98 10.39 -13.35 -5.72
N GLN A 99 11.63 -13.49 -5.24
CA GLN A 99 11.91 -13.85 -3.85
C GLN A 99 11.43 -12.78 -2.87
N LEU A 100 11.55 -11.51 -3.23
CA LEU A 100 11.12 -10.39 -2.39
C LEU A 100 9.59 -10.31 -2.30
N THR A 101 8.86 -10.49 -3.40
CA THR A 101 7.39 -10.44 -3.42
C THR A 101 6.74 -11.62 -2.68
N GLU A 102 7.40 -12.78 -2.67
CA GLU A 102 6.95 -13.96 -1.92
C GLU A 102 7.11 -13.80 -0.39
N ASN A 103 8.07 -13.00 0.08
CA ASN A 103 8.44 -12.90 1.50
C ASN A 103 8.15 -11.54 2.14
N LEU A 104 7.99 -10.48 1.36
CA LEU A 104 7.81 -9.12 1.86
C LEU A 104 6.63 -8.45 1.17
N ASN A 105 5.70 -7.92 1.94
CA ASN A 105 4.63 -7.06 1.40
C ASN A 105 5.12 -5.60 1.36
N ARG A 106 5.84 -5.23 0.31
CA ARG A 106 6.42 -3.89 0.11
C ARG A 106 6.13 -3.38 -1.30
N LYS A 107 6.39 -2.10 -1.56
CA LYS A 107 6.38 -1.50 -2.88
C LYS A 107 7.74 -1.68 -3.54
N TYR A 108 7.73 -2.02 -4.81
CA TYR A 108 8.94 -2.32 -5.55
C TYR A 108 9.10 -1.39 -6.75
N VAL A 109 10.33 -0.90 -6.95
CA VAL A 109 10.77 -0.24 -8.17
C VAL A 109 11.97 -1.01 -8.71
N PHE A 110 11.97 -1.26 -10.00
CA PHE A 110 13.07 -1.98 -10.64
C PHE A 110 13.86 -1.07 -11.58
N HIS A 111 15.19 -1.10 -11.49
CA HIS A 111 16.11 -0.33 -12.33
C HIS A 111 16.92 -1.23 -13.26
N TYR A 112 16.77 -1.07 -14.57
CA TYR A 112 17.55 -1.73 -15.58
C TYR A 112 18.76 -0.89 -15.99
N HIS A 113 19.96 -1.50 -15.89
CA HIS A 113 21.23 -0.94 -16.35
C HIS A 113 21.85 -1.76 -17.50
N ASN A 114 21.29 -2.95 -17.79
CA ASN A 114 21.69 -3.85 -18.86
C ASN A 114 20.49 -4.21 -19.75
N ASP A 115 20.75 -4.94 -20.85
CA ASP A 115 19.70 -5.44 -21.74
C ASP A 115 18.81 -6.46 -21.03
N PRO A 116 17.49 -6.17 -20.85
CA PRO A 116 16.54 -7.06 -20.18
C PRO A 116 16.46 -8.46 -20.77
N LEU A 117 16.66 -8.59 -22.11
CA LEU A 117 16.55 -9.89 -22.81
C LEU A 117 17.75 -10.81 -22.58
N THR A 118 18.85 -10.29 -22.02
CA THR A 118 20.03 -11.09 -21.66
C THR A 118 20.07 -11.50 -20.20
N MET A 119 19.09 -11.05 -19.40
CA MET A 119 19.09 -11.22 -17.95
C MET A 119 18.10 -12.31 -17.52
N ASN A 120 18.55 -13.23 -16.66
CA ASN A 120 17.69 -14.21 -16.04
C ASN A 120 16.61 -13.50 -15.16
N GLY A 121 15.35 -13.92 -15.33
CA GLY A 121 14.21 -13.31 -14.66
C GLY A 121 13.55 -12.13 -15.42
N SER A 122 14.04 -11.84 -16.65
CA SER A 122 13.38 -10.92 -17.59
C SER A 122 13.57 -11.29 -19.06
N ARG A 123 14.21 -12.43 -19.34
CA ARG A 123 14.43 -12.90 -20.72
C ARG A 123 13.11 -13.26 -21.40
N LEU A 124 12.24 -13.97 -20.70
CA LEU A 124 10.95 -14.43 -21.22
C LEU A 124 9.87 -13.35 -21.09
N VAL A 125 8.88 -13.34 -21.99
CA VAL A 125 7.75 -12.40 -21.93
C VAL A 125 6.99 -12.53 -20.60
N LYS A 126 6.70 -13.77 -20.16
CA LYS A 126 6.01 -14.02 -18.87
C LYS A 126 6.74 -13.45 -17.66
N GLU A 127 8.07 -13.46 -17.66
CA GLU A 127 8.87 -12.89 -16.57
C GLU A 127 8.75 -11.35 -16.54
N ARG A 128 8.74 -10.72 -17.71
CA ARG A 128 8.56 -9.26 -17.82
C ARG A 128 7.15 -8.82 -17.47
N ILE A 129 6.11 -9.61 -17.83
CA ILE A 129 4.73 -9.39 -17.37
C ILE A 129 4.64 -9.51 -15.86
N PHE A 130 5.29 -10.51 -15.24
CA PHE A 130 5.38 -10.62 -13.79
C PHE A 130 5.99 -9.35 -13.16
N MET A 131 7.03 -8.79 -13.75
CA MET A 131 7.64 -7.54 -13.27
C MET A 131 6.70 -6.33 -13.42
N ILE A 132 5.97 -6.24 -14.54
CA ILE A 132 4.96 -5.18 -14.76
C ILE A 132 3.89 -5.23 -13.67
N ASN A 133 3.44 -6.42 -13.29
CA ASN A 133 2.37 -6.59 -12.30
C ASN A 133 2.83 -6.32 -10.86
N ASN A 134 4.10 -6.53 -10.55
CA ASN A 134 4.63 -6.45 -9.18
C ASN A 134 5.45 -5.21 -8.88
N CYS A 135 5.81 -4.38 -9.87
CA CYS A 135 6.52 -3.13 -9.65
C CYS A 135 5.59 -1.92 -9.77
N GLU A 136 5.78 -0.91 -8.92
CA GLU A 136 5.14 0.41 -9.05
C GLU A 136 5.68 1.16 -10.27
N LYS A 137 7.00 1.11 -10.49
CA LYS A 137 7.70 1.69 -11.63
C LYS A 137 8.81 0.74 -12.11
N ILE A 138 9.08 0.75 -13.41
CA ILE A 138 10.24 0.10 -14.02
C ILE A 138 11.07 1.18 -14.72
N ILE A 139 12.31 1.31 -14.29
CA ILE A 139 13.23 2.37 -14.70
C ILE A 139 14.24 1.81 -15.68
N PHE A 140 14.47 2.50 -16.77
CA PHE A 140 15.42 2.13 -17.79
C PHE A 140 16.51 3.20 -17.92
N CYS A 141 17.77 2.79 -18.05
CA CYS A 141 18.89 3.74 -18.23
C CYS A 141 18.90 4.41 -19.62
N SER A 142 18.13 3.89 -20.58
CA SER A 142 17.99 4.46 -21.92
C SER A 142 16.66 4.04 -22.58
N ASN A 143 16.24 4.75 -23.61
CA ASN A 143 15.10 4.39 -24.44
C ASN A 143 15.33 3.04 -25.17
N TRP A 144 16.59 2.77 -25.56
CA TRP A 144 16.93 1.48 -26.16
C TRP A 144 16.62 0.32 -25.20
N VAL A 145 16.98 0.42 -23.91
CA VAL A 145 16.69 -0.60 -22.90
C VAL A 145 15.17 -0.72 -22.68
N LYS A 146 14.41 0.39 -22.67
CA LYS A 146 12.93 0.35 -22.62
C LYS A 146 12.37 -0.43 -23.81
N LYS A 147 12.81 -0.13 -25.04
CA LYS A 147 12.37 -0.84 -26.24
C LYS A 147 12.68 -2.34 -26.18
N ARG A 148 13.86 -2.71 -25.68
CA ARG A 148 14.23 -4.10 -25.47
C ARG A 148 13.32 -4.80 -24.47
N PHE A 149 13.00 -4.16 -23.36
CA PHE A 149 12.09 -4.71 -22.35
C PHE A 149 10.68 -4.95 -22.93
N LEU A 150 10.18 -4.02 -23.71
CA LEU A 150 8.82 -4.10 -24.29
C LEU A 150 8.71 -5.02 -25.49
N LYS A 151 9.81 -5.55 -26.02
CA LYS A 151 9.80 -6.45 -27.19
C LYS A 151 8.88 -7.65 -26.96
N ASN A 152 7.90 -7.87 -27.87
CA ASN A 152 6.92 -8.96 -27.82
C ASN A 152 5.99 -8.95 -26.59
N ILE A 153 5.85 -7.83 -25.89
CA ILE A 153 4.81 -7.63 -24.85
C ILE A 153 3.56 -7.09 -25.55
N ASN A 154 2.39 -7.69 -25.24
CA ASN A 154 1.11 -7.23 -25.77
C ASN A 154 0.79 -5.84 -25.19
N GLU A 155 0.22 -4.96 -26.02
CA GLU A 155 -0.13 -3.57 -25.66
C GLU A 155 -1.03 -3.47 -24.44
N ASN A 156 -1.89 -4.45 -24.19
CA ASN A 156 -2.76 -4.50 -23.01
C ASN A 156 -1.99 -4.50 -21.67
N TYR A 157 -0.71 -4.86 -21.67
CA TYR A 157 0.16 -4.80 -20.49
C TYR A 157 1.00 -3.52 -20.42
N ILE A 158 0.95 -2.67 -21.47
CA ILE A 158 1.76 -1.46 -21.54
C ILE A 158 1.00 -0.31 -20.88
N ASN A 159 1.48 0.06 -19.70
CA ASN A 159 1.06 1.28 -19.02
C ASN A 159 2.24 2.24 -18.96
N ASP A 160 2.22 3.29 -19.78
CA ASP A 160 3.32 4.23 -19.90
C ASP A 160 3.68 4.94 -18.58
N ASP A 161 2.73 5.09 -17.67
CA ASP A 161 2.99 5.64 -16.34
C ASP A 161 3.93 4.77 -15.49
N LYS A 162 4.03 3.47 -15.79
CA LYS A 162 4.96 2.56 -15.10
C LYS A 162 6.39 2.63 -15.61
N PHE A 163 6.61 3.13 -16.83
CA PHE A 163 7.89 3.04 -17.53
C PHE A 163 8.58 4.39 -17.61
N LEU A 164 9.70 4.54 -16.90
CA LEU A 164 10.47 5.79 -16.89
C LEU A 164 11.88 5.56 -17.44
N ILE A 165 12.40 6.58 -18.11
CA ILE A 165 13.80 6.61 -18.54
C ILE A 165 14.54 7.54 -17.60
N ILE A 166 15.51 6.99 -16.85
CA ILE A 166 16.39 7.73 -15.95
C ILE A 166 17.84 7.37 -16.31
N ASN A 167 18.48 8.28 -17.01
CA ASN A 167 19.86 8.10 -17.48
C ASN A 167 20.87 8.12 -16.31
N HIS A 168 22.07 7.59 -16.56
CA HIS A 168 23.19 7.81 -15.65
C HIS A 168 23.63 9.28 -15.67
N SER A 169 24.30 9.70 -14.63
CA SER A 169 24.69 11.08 -14.43
C SER A 169 26.18 11.22 -14.16
N ILE A 170 26.69 12.43 -14.41
CA ILE A 170 28.02 12.86 -14.03
C ILE A 170 28.02 14.37 -13.76
N ASN A 171 28.68 14.83 -12.72
CA ASN A 171 28.77 16.26 -12.45
C ASN A 171 29.62 16.96 -13.48
N LYS A 172 29.08 18.03 -14.02
CA LYS A 172 29.79 18.97 -14.89
C LYS A 172 30.85 19.74 -14.07
N LYS A 173 32.04 19.85 -14.59
CA LYS A 173 33.11 20.65 -13.98
C LYS A 173 33.49 21.79 -14.93
N LYS A 174 33.78 22.97 -14.39
CA LYS A 174 34.24 24.08 -15.20
C LYS A 174 35.51 23.69 -15.97
N ILE A 175 35.49 23.79 -17.28
CA ILE A 175 36.57 23.38 -18.18
C ILE A 175 37.21 24.62 -18.80
N ASN A 176 38.54 24.64 -18.80
CA ASN A 176 39.31 25.58 -19.58
C ASN A 176 39.72 24.93 -20.91
N PHE A 177 39.04 25.30 -21.99
CA PHE A 177 39.26 24.71 -23.32
C PHE A 177 40.67 24.97 -23.87
N ASN A 178 41.37 26.04 -23.41
CA ASN A 178 42.74 26.33 -23.83
C ASN A 178 43.76 25.35 -23.23
N LYS A 179 43.39 24.62 -22.16
CA LYS A 179 44.23 23.57 -21.58
C LYS A 179 44.06 22.20 -22.25
N LYS A 180 43.14 22.07 -23.23
CA LYS A 180 42.99 20.86 -24.01
C LYS A 180 44.24 20.54 -24.82
N LYS A 181 44.81 19.37 -24.63
CA LYS A 181 45.96 18.87 -25.35
C LYS A 181 45.52 18.14 -26.61
N LYS A 182 46.46 17.94 -27.56
CA LYS A 182 46.26 17.13 -28.76
C LYS A 182 46.27 15.63 -28.42
N ILE A 183 45.29 15.24 -27.64
CA ILE A 183 45.13 13.87 -27.15
C ILE A 183 43.80 13.28 -27.66
N ILE A 184 43.89 12.03 -28.19
CA ILE A 184 42.79 11.20 -28.56
C ILE A 184 42.67 10.09 -27.50
N THR A 185 41.52 9.93 -26.89
CA THR A 185 41.34 9.00 -25.74
C THR A 185 40.34 7.92 -26.05
N PHE A 186 40.72 6.68 -25.70
CA PHE A 186 39.82 5.51 -25.62
C PHE A 186 39.76 5.04 -24.16
N VAL A 187 38.55 4.88 -23.61
CA VAL A 187 38.36 4.35 -22.26
C VAL A 187 37.33 3.22 -22.29
N GLY A 188 37.66 2.08 -21.71
CA GLY A 188 36.80 0.92 -21.62
C GLY A 188 37.56 -0.39 -21.56
N ARG A 189 36.85 -1.52 -21.59
CA ARG A 189 37.49 -2.81 -21.72
C ARG A 189 38.24 -2.89 -23.06
N LEU A 190 39.47 -3.39 -23.04
CA LEU A 190 40.33 -3.43 -24.21
C LEU A 190 40.06 -4.68 -25.07
N ASN A 191 38.80 -4.84 -25.50
CA ASN A 191 38.34 -5.99 -26.27
C ASN A 191 37.61 -5.61 -27.57
N SER A 192 37.39 -6.60 -28.43
CA SER A 192 36.70 -6.42 -29.71
C SER A 192 35.26 -5.98 -29.57
N ALA A 193 34.55 -6.40 -28.50
CA ALA A 193 33.18 -5.98 -28.23
C ALA A 193 33.08 -4.46 -28.00
N LYS A 194 34.09 -3.83 -27.37
CA LYS A 194 34.20 -2.38 -27.19
C LYS A 194 34.85 -1.67 -28.38
N GLY A 195 35.22 -2.40 -29.42
CA GLY A 195 35.83 -1.86 -30.64
C GLY A 195 37.30 -1.47 -30.50
N TYR A 196 37.99 -1.99 -29.47
CA TYR A 196 39.39 -1.64 -29.24
C TYR A 196 40.29 -2.09 -30.41
N ASP A 197 39.96 -3.20 -31.09
CA ASP A 197 40.64 -3.67 -32.29
C ASP A 197 40.50 -2.70 -33.47
N ILE A 198 39.33 -2.08 -33.65
CA ILE A 198 39.13 -1.05 -34.69
C ILE A 198 39.89 0.22 -34.31
N PHE A 199 39.74 0.66 -33.03
CA PHE A 199 40.44 1.83 -32.51
C PHE A 199 41.97 1.66 -32.67
N GLY A 200 42.53 0.55 -32.20
CA GLY A 200 43.98 0.29 -32.25
C GLY A 200 44.55 0.31 -33.66
N LYS A 201 43.93 -0.39 -34.62
CA LYS A 201 44.34 -0.34 -36.03
C LYS A 201 44.21 1.04 -36.67
N THR A 202 43.24 1.81 -36.23
CA THR A 202 42.97 3.16 -36.73
C THR A 202 43.94 4.18 -36.14
N ILE A 203 44.17 4.10 -34.81
CA ILE A 203 44.96 5.12 -34.12
C ILE A 203 46.41 5.12 -34.49
N ILE A 204 47.00 3.96 -34.79
CA ILE A 204 48.38 3.87 -35.32
C ILE A 204 48.50 4.74 -36.57
N LYS A 205 47.63 4.53 -37.57
CA LYS A 205 47.64 5.30 -38.84
C LYS A 205 47.43 6.80 -38.61
N ILE A 206 46.62 7.19 -37.61
CA ILE A 206 46.40 8.59 -37.24
C ILE A 206 47.67 9.19 -36.64
N LEU A 207 48.33 8.46 -35.75
CA LEU A 207 49.59 8.92 -35.14
C LEU A 207 50.72 9.04 -36.15
N ASP A 208 50.83 8.10 -37.10
CA ASP A 208 51.80 8.16 -38.20
C ASP A 208 51.61 9.43 -39.04
N LYS A 209 50.35 9.79 -39.32
CA LYS A 209 50.03 10.96 -40.13
C LYS A 209 50.16 12.30 -39.39
N HIS A 210 49.85 12.33 -38.09
CA HIS A 210 49.83 13.56 -37.27
C HIS A 210 50.84 13.46 -36.13
N LYS A 211 52.07 13.94 -36.38
CA LYS A 211 53.22 13.76 -35.49
C LYS A 211 53.10 14.49 -34.15
N ASP A 212 52.22 15.49 -34.03
CA ASP A 212 51.99 16.31 -32.84
C ASP A 212 50.84 15.82 -31.98
N TRP A 213 50.20 14.69 -32.33
CA TRP A 213 49.10 14.10 -31.57
C TRP A 213 49.56 12.87 -30.78
N HIS A 214 48.90 12.63 -29.64
CA HIS A 214 49.07 11.47 -28.78
C HIS A 214 47.77 10.72 -28.63
N ALA A 215 47.84 9.44 -28.36
CA ALA A 215 46.67 8.63 -28.01
C ALA A 215 46.84 8.03 -26.63
N HIS A 216 45.81 8.14 -25.83
CA HIS A 216 45.74 7.58 -24.46
C HIS A 216 44.66 6.54 -24.37
N VAL A 217 45.02 5.35 -23.86
CA VAL A 217 44.11 4.24 -23.66
C VAL A 217 44.06 3.86 -22.20
N ALA A 218 42.87 3.81 -21.63
CA ALA A 218 42.67 3.40 -20.25
C ALA A 218 41.64 2.26 -20.17
N GLY A 219 41.98 1.23 -19.43
CA GLY A 219 41.23 0.01 -19.22
C GLY A 219 42.08 -1.24 -19.29
N ASP A 220 41.45 -2.37 -19.04
CA ASP A 220 42.06 -3.69 -19.12
C ASP A 220 41.08 -4.73 -19.70
N GLU A 221 41.60 -5.87 -20.13
CA GLU A 221 40.81 -7.06 -20.47
C GLU A 221 41.73 -8.28 -20.48
N PRO A 222 41.80 -9.02 -19.38
CA PRO A 222 42.72 -10.16 -19.26
C PRO A 222 42.31 -11.36 -20.15
N ARG A 223 41.09 -11.39 -20.66
CA ARG A 223 40.54 -12.52 -21.44
C ARG A 223 40.79 -12.39 -22.94
N GLU A 224 41.14 -11.20 -23.44
CA GLU A 224 41.37 -10.93 -24.85
C GLU A 224 42.59 -10.03 -24.99
N LYS A 225 43.70 -10.57 -25.51
CA LYS A 225 44.94 -9.83 -25.70
C LYS A 225 44.93 -9.18 -27.09
N LEU A 226 44.65 -7.88 -27.14
CA LEU A 226 44.78 -7.04 -28.32
C LEU A 226 45.94 -6.05 -28.08
N GLU A 227 47.01 -6.22 -28.82
CA GLU A 227 48.22 -5.42 -28.68
C GLU A 227 48.41 -4.45 -29.86
N PHE A 228 48.55 -3.18 -29.54
CA PHE A 228 48.88 -2.11 -30.47
C PHE A 228 49.98 -1.26 -29.84
N ASN A 229 51.06 -1.01 -30.60
CA ASN A 229 52.21 -0.30 -30.11
C ASN A 229 52.55 0.83 -31.06
N HIS A 230 52.85 2.01 -30.49
CA HIS A 230 53.35 3.18 -31.17
C HIS A 230 53.95 4.10 -30.10
N GLU A 231 55.03 4.82 -30.40
CA GLU A 231 55.75 5.71 -29.45
C GLU A 231 54.86 6.72 -28.74
N ARG A 232 53.82 7.22 -29.41
CA ARG A 232 52.85 8.20 -28.91
C ARG A 232 51.50 7.57 -28.51
N LEU A 233 51.41 6.26 -28.39
CA LEU A 233 50.27 5.57 -27.84
C LEU A 233 50.57 5.15 -26.39
N ILE A 234 49.96 5.86 -25.44
CA ILE A 234 50.16 5.68 -24.00
C ILE A 234 49.06 4.76 -23.43
N LYS A 235 49.45 3.59 -22.92
CA LYS A 235 48.57 2.65 -22.26
C LYS A 235 48.63 2.82 -20.74
N HIS A 236 47.54 3.20 -20.12
CA HIS A 236 47.44 3.50 -18.66
C HIS A 236 47.06 2.28 -17.81
N GLY A 237 46.64 1.17 -18.42
CA GLY A 237 46.01 0.10 -17.67
C GLY A 237 44.68 0.55 -17.01
N PHE A 238 44.32 -0.08 -15.90
CA PHE A 238 43.14 0.30 -15.13
C PHE A 238 43.34 1.65 -14.44
N LEU A 239 42.45 2.60 -14.70
CA LEU A 239 42.35 3.86 -13.98
C LEU A 239 41.05 3.91 -13.17
N ASN A 240 41.11 4.50 -11.96
CA ASN A 240 39.90 4.79 -11.21
C ASN A 240 39.10 5.92 -11.85
N HIS A 241 37.84 6.09 -11.42
CA HIS A 241 36.91 7.04 -12.02
C HIS A 241 37.41 8.49 -12.05
N ASP A 242 38.05 8.95 -10.96
CA ASP A 242 38.59 10.32 -10.88
C ASP A 242 39.78 10.53 -11.86
N GLN A 243 40.63 9.53 -12.02
CA GLN A 243 41.74 9.55 -12.97
C GLN A 243 41.23 9.60 -14.42
N ILE A 244 40.19 8.83 -14.75
CA ILE A 244 39.52 8.86 -16.06
C ILE A 244 38.98 10.28 -16.35
N LEU A 245 38.30 10.88 -15.38
CA LEU A 245 37.77 12.24 -15.56
C LEU A 245 38.86 13.28 -15.79
N LYS A 246 40.00 13.18 -15.08
CA LYS A 246 41.19 14.04 -15.33
C LYS A 246 41.77 13.84 -16.71
N LEU A 247 41.82 12.58 -17.18
CA LEU A 247 42.29 12.28 -18.54
C LEU A 247 41.38 12.94 -19.59
N TYR A 248 40.06 12.86 -19.45
CA TYR A 248 39.13 13.55 -20.34
C TYR A 248 39.22 15.10 -20.26
N GLU A 249 39.55 15.66 -19.10
CA GLU A 249 39.78 17.14 -18.97
C GLU A 249 40.87 17.61 -19.89
N LEU A 250 41.92 16.81 -20.10
CA LEU A 250 43.05 17.13 -20.97
C LEU A 250 42.82 16.74 -22.43
N SER A 251 41.96 15.76 -22.70
CA SER A 251 41.79 15.21 -24.03
C SER A 251 40.97 16.08 -24.96
N SER A 252 41.38 16.22 -26.22
CA SER A 252 40.64 16.97 -27.25
C SER A 252 39.55 16.10 -27.90
N ILE A 253 39.82 14.84 -28.15
CA ILE A 253 38.94 13.88 -28.84
C ILE A 253 38.76 12.66 -27.93
N ALA A 254 37.52 12.17 -27.82
CA ALA A 254 37.23 10.92 -27.16
C ALA A 254 36.47 9.99 -28.10
N VAL A 255 36.87 8.71 -28.15
CA VAL A 255 36.32 7.72 -29.05
C VAL A 255 35.67 6.58 -28.26
N THR A 256 34.39 6.30 -28.55
CA THR A 256 33.61 5.19 -27.99
C THR A 256 33.02 4.38 -29.18
N CYS A 257 33.78 3.46 -29.73
CA CYS A 257 33.44 2.75 -30.93
C CYS A 257 33.01 1.28 -30.67
N SER A 258 32.07 1.10 -29.74
CA SER A 258 31.57 -0.22 -29.36
C SER A 258 30.86 -0.92 -30.53
N ARG A 259 31.14 -2.23 -30.72
CA ARG A 259 30.33 -3.14 -31.53
C ARG A 259 29.13 -3.66 -30.78
N TRP A 260 29.28 -3.77 -29.45
CA TRP A 260 28.21 -4.24 -28.58
C TRP A 260 27.12 -3.19 -28.45
N GLU A 261 25.88 -3.64 -28.39
CA GLU A 261 24.75 -2.78 -28.12
C GLU A 261 24.81 -2.29 -26.66
N GLU A 262 25.36 -1.10 -26.49
CA GLU A 262 25.54 -0.50 -25.15
C GLU A 262 24.19 -0.16 -24.53
N PRO A 263 23.89 -0.61 -23.31
CA PRO A 263 22.68 -0.18 -22.63
C PRO A 263 22.59 1.33 -22.42
N PHE A 264 23.74 2.00 -22.16
CA PHE A 264 23.83 3.45 -22.03
C PHE A 264 25.16 4.00 -22.53
N GLY A 265 26.31 3.64 -21.94
CA GLY A 265 27.64 4.12 -22.32
C GLY A 265 28.15 5.28 -21.51
N ARG A 266 28.62 5.00 -20.29
CA ARG A 266 29.12 6.05 -19.37
C ARG A 266 30.34 6.79 -19.89
N THR A 267 31.23 6.15 -20.64
CA THR A 267 32.48 6.77 -21.12
C THR A 267 32.23 7.96 -22.05
N SER A 268 31.26 7.89 -22.95
CA SER A 268 30.86 9.00 -23.81
C SER A 268 30.16 10.13 -23.02
N LEU A 269 29.37 9.78 -22.01
CA LEU A 269 28.77 10.75 -21.09
C LEU A 269 29.86 11.54 -20.34
N GLU A 270 30.85 10.83 -19.78
CA GLU A 270 31.98 11.38 -19.04
C GLU A 270 32.82 12.29 -19.90
N ALA A 271 33.15 11.86 -21.12
CA ALA A 271 33.90 12.66 -22.11
C ALA A 271 33.16 13.95 -22.49
N SER A 272 31.83 13.87 -22.72
CA SER A 272 31.01 15.05 -23.02
C SER A 272 30.99 16.05 -21.87
N SER A 273 30.87 15.58 -20.64
CA SER A 273 30.87 16.41 -19.43
C SER A 273 32.19 17.13 -19.20
N ARG A 274 33.26 16.66 -19.82
CA ARG A 274 34.61 17.23 -19.76
C ARG A 274 35.00 17.97 -21.04
N GLY A 275 34.04 18.19 -21.96
CA GLY A 275 34.26 19.00 -23.16
C GLY A 275 35.21 18.34 -24.18
N CYS A 276 35.16 17.05 -24.36
CA CYS A 276 35.79 16.36 -25.48
C CYS A 276 34.93 16.51 -26.75
N ALA A 277 35.54 16.53 -27.92
CA ALA A 277 34.87 16.20 -29.16
C ALA A 277 34.67 14.69 -29.21
N VAL A 278 33.43 14.25 -29.05
CA VAL A 278 33.13 12.81 -28.88
C VAL A 278 32.75 12.17 -30.21
N ILE A 279 33.32 10.99 -30.48
CA ILE A 279 32.93 10.11 -31.57
C ILE A 279 32.31 8.87 -30.97
N VAL A 280 31.08 8.51 -31.38
CA VAL A 280 30.37 7.31 -30.90
C VAL A 280 29.90 6.44 -32.06
N SER A 281 29.89 5.10 -31.86
CA SER A 281 29.18 4.20 -32.75
C SER A 281 27.68 4.28 -32.53
N ASN A 282 26.89 3.97 -33.56
CA ASN A 282 25.44 3.94 -33.47
C ASN A 282 24.96 2.58 -32.92
N ARG A 283 25.21 2.34 -31.63
CA ARG A 283 24.94 1.05 -30.97
C ARG A 283 24.18 1.27 -29.63
N GLY A 284 23.01 0.63 -29.52
CA GLY A 284 22.22 0.66 -28.31
C GLY A 284 21.85 2.08 -27.84
N GLY A 285 22.06 2.32 -26.54
CA GLY A 285 21.82 3.61 -25.89
C GLY A 285 22.95 4.63 -26.02
N LEU A 286 24.05 4.36 -26.75
CA LEU A 286 25.16 5.31 -26.88
C LEU A 286 24.72 6.67 -27.43
N ASN A 287 23.80 6.67 -28.38
CA ASN A 287 23.31 7.90 -28.98
C ASN A 287 22.54 8.81 -28.01
N GLU A 288 22.09 8.26 -26.88
CA GLU A 288 21.34 8.96 -25.84
C GLU A 288 22.26 9.63 -24.80
N THR A 289 23.55 9.26 -24.80
CA THR A 289 24.54 9.77 -23.83
C THR A 289 25.16 11.10 -24.23
N VAL A 290 25.01 11.48 -25.47
CA VAL A 290 25.67 12.65 -26.09
C VAL A 290 24.65 13.55 -26.78
N THR A 291 24.73 14.83 -26.51
CA THR A 291 23.90 15.85 -27.19
C THR A 291 24.55 16.31 -28.50
N ASN A 292 25.86 16.50 -28.49
CA ASN A 292 26.65 16.91 -29.63
C ASN A 292 27.87 15.99 -29.80
N ALA A 293 27.83 15.12 -30.79
CA ALA A 293 28.90 14.16 -31.10
C ALA A 293 28.93 13.79 -32.57
N VAL A 294 30.05 13.26 -33.04
CA VAL A 294 30.11 12.55 -34.32
C VAL A 294 29.55 11.16 -34.11
N LYS A 295 28.41 10.85 -34.73
CA LYS A 295 27.75 9.52 -34.70
C LYS A 295 28.14 8.75 -35.96
N LEU A 296 28.90 7.66 -35.79
CA LEU A 296 29.31 6.82 -36.90
C LEU A 296 28.10 6.08 -37.47
N LYS A 297 27.81 6.23 -38.77
CA LYS A 297 26.73 5.51 -39.43
C LYS A 297 27.01 4.00 -39.43
N GLU A 298 28.29 3.65 -39.77
CA GLU A 298 28.81 2.31 -39.74
C GLU A 298 30.11 2.30 -38.97
N LEU A 299 30.41 1.16 -38.36
CA LEU A 299 31.64 0.97 -37.58
C LEU A 299 32.65 0.15 -38.36
N ASN A 300 33.57 0.84 -39.05
CA ASN A 300 34.74 0.26 -39.64
C ASN A 300 35.97 1.19 -39.48
N LYS A 301 37.17 0.63 -39.71
CA LYS A 301 38.45 1.32 -39.55
C LYS A 301 38.57 2.59 -40.43
N ASN A 302 38.06 2.55 -41.65
CA ASN A 302 38.22 3.63 -42.62
C ASN A 302 37.32 4.84 -42.25
N ILE A 303 36.05 4.56 -41.84
CA ILE A 303 35.14 5.60 -41.39
C ILE A 303 35.66 6.24 -40.08
N LEU A 304 36.12 5.41 -39.13
CA LEU A 304 36.69 5.93 -37.90
C LEU A 304 37.92 6.78 -38.13
N PHE A 305 38.82 6.35 -39.05
CA PHE A 305 39.99 7.13 -39.48
C PHE A 305 39.58 8.46 -40.07
N LYS A 306 38.64 8.46 -41.02
CA LYS A 306 38.11 9.67 -41.65
C LYS A 306 37.59 10.68 -40.63
N GLU A 307 36.76 10.25 -39.67
CA GLU A 307 36.15 11.13 -38.69
C GLU A 307 37.17 11.66 -37.68
N ILE A 308 38.13 10.85 -37.22
CA ILE A 308 39.23 11.33 -36.36
C ILE A 308 40.08 12.34 -37.11
N ASN A 309 40.50 12.02 -38.33
CA ASN A 309 41.33 12.90 -39.19
C ASN A 309 40.61 14.25 -39.45
N ASN A 310 39.31 14.20 -39.77
CA ASN A 310 38.50 15.41 -39.95
C ASN A 310 38.50 16.34 -38.70
N LEU A 311 38.37 15.74 -37.51
CA LEU A 311 38.40 16.49 -36.26
C LEU A 311 39.81 17.05 -35.95
N ILE A 312 40.84 16.39 -36.39
CA ILE A 312 42.23 16.89 -36.26
C ILE A 312 42.45 18.08 -37.15
N ILE A 313 42.17 17.96 -38.45
CA ILE A 313 42.42 19.00 -39.46
C ILE A 313 41.47 20.18 -39.28
N GLN A 314 40.19 19.96 -39.10
CA GLN A 314 39.17 21.00 -38.95
C GLN A 314 39.10 21.48 -37.51
N THR A 315 40.11 22.28 -37.07
CA THR A 315 40.22 22.77 -35.70
C THR A 315 38.99 23.53 -35.23
N LYS A 316 38.37 24.38 -36.09
CA LYS A 316 37.13 25.11 -35.77
C LYS A 316 35.98 24.13 -35.47
N LYS A 317 35.77 23.11 -36.28
CA LYS A 317 34.75 22.07 -36.10
C LYS A 317 34.96 21.30 -34.78
N ARG A 318 36.22 20.91 -34.52
CA ARG A 318 36.55 20.22 -33.26
C ARG A 318 36.25 21.09 -32.03
N LYS A 319 36.74 22.36 -32.01
CA LYS A 319 36.53 23.28 -30.89
C LYS A 319 35.04 23.58 -30.69
N ASN A 320 34.28 23.78 -31.77
CA ASN A 320 32.85 24.00 -31.71
C ASN A 320 32.16 22.76 -31.11
N LEU A 321 32.51 21.54 -31.55
CA LEU A 321 31.95 20.30 -31.02
C LEU A 321 32.28 20.12 -29.52
N GLN A 322 33.49 20.46 -29.08
CA GLN A 322 33.88 20.45 -27.66
C GLN A 322 33.02 21.38 -26.83
N ILE A 323 32.84 22.61 -27.30
CA ILE A 323 32.03 23.64 -26.61
C ILE A 323 30.57 23.24 -26.55
N LEU A 324 29.98 22.81 -27.65
CA LEU A 324 28.59 22.41 -27.73
C LEU A 324 28.28 21.14 -26.90
N SER A 325 29.16 20.14 -26.98
CA SER A 325 29.07 18.92 -26.16
C SER A 325 29.02 19.24 -24.67
N TYR A 326 29.90 20.18 -24.23
CA TYR A 326 29.94 20.63 -22.85
C TYR A 326 28.76 21.56 -22.51
N LYS A 327 28.47 22.58 -23.36
CA LYS A 327 27.41 23.56 -23.07
C LYS A 327 26.05 22.92 -22.94
N ASN A 328 25.69 22.02 -23.84
CA ASN A 328 24.41 21.35 -23.93
C ASN A 328 24.31 20.12 -23.02
N PHE A 329 25.36 19.79 -22.27
CA PHE A 329 25.34 18.71 -21.31
C PHE A 329 24.40 19.03 -20.14
N TYR A 330 23.43 18.17 -19.88
CA TYR A 330 22.39 18.36 -18.85
C TYR A 330 22.26 17.20 -17.84
N LEU A 331 22.88 16.05 -18.09
CA LEU A 331 22.76 14.86 -17.26
C LEU A 331 23.63 14.93 -15.99
N ASP A 332 23.46 15.99 -15.20
CA ASP A 332 24.16 16.13 -13.92
C ASP A 332 23.46 15.36 -12.79
N HIS A 333 24.20 15.19 -11.68
CA HIS A 333 23.69 14.40 -10.53
C HIS A 333 22.42 14.97 -9.92
N LYS A 334 22.30 16.29 -9.81
CA LYS A 334 21.16 16.96 -9.21
C LYS A 334 19.91 16.81 -10.08
N TYR A 335 20.07 16.97 -11.39
CA TYR A 335 18.97 16.79 -12.36
C TYR A 335 18.42 15.37 -12.31
N ILE A 336 19.30 14.35 -12.35
CA ILE A 336 18.87 12.94 -12.32
C ILE A 336 18.30 12.55 -10.95
N ALA A 337 18.85 13.05 -9.84
CA ALA A 337 18.28 12.85 -8.51
C ALA A 337 16.88 13.46 -8.39
N ASN A 338 16.65 14.65 -8.92
CA ASN A 338 15.33 15.29 -8.92
C ASN A 338 14.27 14.46 -9.69
N ILE A 339 14.64 13.92 -10.85
CA ILE A 339 13.72 13.02 -11.60
C ILE A 339 13.44 11.73 -10.80
N THR A 340 14.47 11.19 -10.17
CA THR A 340 14.35 10.00 -9.30
C THR A 340 13.44 10.29 -8.11
N ASP A 341 13.61 11.43 -7.46
CA ASP A 341 12.82 11.82 -6.30
C ASP A 341 11.36 12.13 -6.65
N LYS A 342 11.08 12.52 -7.90
CA LYS A 342 9.71 12.71 -8.36
C LYS A 342 8.90 11.42 -8.25
N TYR A 343 9.35 10.31 -8.84
CA TYR A 343 8.62 9.04 -8.73
C TYR A 343 8.64 8.49 -7.29
N ARG A 344 9.74 8.67 -6.53
CA ARG A 344 9.80 8.30 -5.10
C ARG A 344 8.73 9.03 -4.31
N SER A 345 8.58 10.33 -4.54
CA SER A 345 7.53 11.15 -3.91
C SER A 345 6.14 10.68 -4.32
N GLU A 346 5.91 10.40 -5.59
CA GLU A 346 4.63 9.86 -6.08
C GLU A 346 4.26 8.55 -5.40
N ILE A 347 5.19 7.60 -5.32
CA ILE A 347 4.97 6.29 -4.68
C ILE A 347 4.77 6.45 -3.18
N LEU A 348 5.59 7.23 -2.51
CA LEU A 348 5.56 7.43 -1.06
C LEU A 348 4.37 8.31 -0.63
N HIS A 349 3.93 9.27 -1.46
CA HIS A 349 2.71 10.04 -1.22
C HIS A 349 1.44 9.22 -1.50
N LYS A 350 1.45 8.28 -2.45
CA LYS A 350 0.37 7.28 -2.58
C LYS A 350 0.21 6.42 -1.33
N LEU A 351 1.26 6.30 -0.50
CA LEU A 351 1.21 5.64 0.82
C LEU A 351 0.66 6.55 1.93
N LYS A 352 0.69 7.86 1.76
CA LYS A 352 -0.09 8.79 2.57
C LYS A 352 -1.48 8.94 1.93
N ILE A 353 -2.28 7.85 1.97
CA ILE A 353 -3.73 8.03 1.99
C ILE A 353 -3.94 9.09 3.05
N ASN A 354 -4.53 10.22 2.67
CA ASN A 354 -4.92 11.22 3.66
C ASN A 354 -5.98 10.53 4.55
N LYS A 355 -5.52 9.95 5.66
CA LYS A 355 -6.34 9.14 6.57
C LYS A 355 -7.47 9.97 7.19
N ASN A 356 -7.40 11.29 7.01
CA ASN A 356 -8.44 12.21 7.43
C ASN A 356 -9.58 12.37 6.39
N ASN A 357 -9.35 12.00 5.11
CA ASN A 357 -10.32 12.16 4.02
C ASN A 357 -10.35 10.91 3.12
N LEU A 358 -10.77 9.78 3.66
CA LEU A 358 -10.92 8.54 2.91
C LEU A 358 -12.17 8.55 2.03
N ARG A 359 -12.09 7.86 0.89
CA ARG A 359 -13.24 7.45 0.11
C ARG A 359 -13.66 6.06 0.56
N ILE A 360 -14.89 5.93 1.05
CA ILE A 360 -15.40 4.69 1.65
C ILE A 360 -16.69 4.27 0.93
N VAL A 361 -16.75 3.04 0.45
CA VAL A 361 -18.02 2.43 0.02
C VAL A 361 -18.55 1.59 1.16
N HIS A 362 -19.66 2.01 1.75
CA HIS A 362 -20.33 1.30 2.84
C HIS A 362 -21.48 0.46 2.29
N VAL A 363 -21.28 -0.85 2.23
CA VAL A 363 -22.26 -1.80 1.70
C VAL A 363 -22.94 -2.53 2.85
N THR A 364 -24.22 -2.26 3.07
CA THR A 364 -24.99 -2.91 4.14
C THR A 364 -26.48 -2.76 3.88
N ASN A 365 -27.33 -3.44 4.66
CA ASN A 365 -28.75 -3.22 4.57
C ASN A 365 -29.15 -1.93 5.30
N PHE A 366 -29.34 -0.84 4.58
CA PHE A 366 -29.81 0.43 5.13
C PHE A 366 -31.33 0.44 5.37
N ASN A 367 -32.04 -0.55 4.84
CA ASN A 367 -33.50 -0.69 4.97
C ASN A 367 -34.29 0.47 4.34
N ASN A 368 -33.82 1.05 3.23
CA ASN A 368 -34.45 2.17 2.54
C ASN A 368 -35.86 1.83 2.04
N ARG A 369 -36.11 0.56 1.63
CA ARG A 369 -37.44 0.06 1.23
C ARG A 369 -38.53 0.12 2.31
N TYR A 370 -38.14 0.40 3.56
CA TYR A 370 -39.07 0.56 4.65
C TYR A 370 -39.34 2.04 5.00
N GLU A 371 -39.04 2.96 4.09
CA GLU A 371 -39.49 4.37 4.14
C GLU A 371 -39.20 5.06 5.49
N GLY A 372 -37.96 4.95 5.95
CA GLY A 372 -37.52 5.55 7.22
C GLY A 372 -37.85 4.75 8.49
N ARG A 373 -38.63 3.67 8.40
CA ARG A 373 -39.08 2.87 9.55
C ARG A 373 -37.95 2.39 10.46
N LEU A 374 -36.72 2.21 9.90
CA LEU A 374 -35.54 1.74 10.62
C LEU A 374 -34.40 2.77 10.58
N PHE A 375 -34.71 4.08 10.61
CA PHE A 375 -33.73 5.16 10.55
C PHE A 375 -32.65 5.09 11.64
N TYR A 376 -32.98 4.46 12.79
CA TYR A 376 -32.08 4.30 13.95
C TYR A 376 -31.24 3.03 13.92
N ASN A 377 -31.12 2.35 12.77
CA ASN A 377 -30.34 1.11 12.68
C ASN A 377 -28.83 1.38 12.78
N THR A 378 -28.07 0.35 13.12
CA THR A 378 -26.61 0.44 13.29
C THR A 378 -25.87 0.82 12.01
N SER A 379 -26.41 0.43 10.83
CA SER A 379 -25.84 0.81 9.54
C SER A 379 -25.80 2.33 9.38
N LYS A 380 -26.90 3.01 9.71
CA LYS A 380 -26.98 4.50 9.68
C LYS A 380 -26.08 5.15 10.71
N ARG A 381 -26.03 4.62 11.95
CA ARG A 381 -25.12 5.14 12.98
C ARG A 381 -23.66 5.07 12.58
N LEU A 382 -23.22 3.92 12.03
CA LEU A 382 -21.84 3.80 11.53
C LEU A 382 -21.58 4.71 10.35
N ASN A 383 -22.53 4.82 9.42
CA ASN A 383 -22.41 5.71 8.28
C ASN A 383 -22.23 7.17 8.70
N ASN A 384 -23.07 7.65 9.61
CA ASN A 384 -22.96 8.99 10.19
C ASN A 384 -21.62 9.19 10.91
N GLY A 385 -21.12 8.16 11.59
CA GLY A 385 -19.81 8.19 12.24
C GLY A 385 -18.66 8.40 11.26
N LEU A 386 -18.68 7.70 10.13
CA LEU A 386 -17.69 7.85 9.05
C LEU A 386 -17.74 9.26 8.43
N ILE A 387 -18.94 9.78 8.15
CA ILE A 387 -19.13 11.15 7.62
C ILE A 387 -18.62 12.19 8.64
N SER A 388 -18.93 11.99 9.94
CA SER A 388 -18.48 12.89 11.01
C SER A 388 -16.95 12.90 11.21
N LEU A 389 -16.24 11.96 10.63
CA LEU A 389 -14.77 11.89 10.54
C LEU A 389 -14.22 12.55 9.27
N ASN A 390 -15.05 13.26 8.53
CA ASN A 390 -14.71 13.91 7.25
C ASN A 390 -14.33 12.94 6.12
N HIS A 391 -14.86 11.71 6.14
CA HIS A 391 -14.70 10.77 5.04
C HIS A 391 -15.79 10.97 3.98
N ALA A 392 -15.44 10.79 2.72
CA ALA A 392 -16.41 10.71 1.62
C ALA A 392 -17.02 9.30 1.61
N VAL A 393 -18.29 9.18 2.00
CA VAL A 393 -18.96 7.87 2.12
C VAL A 393 -20.03 7.71 1.05
N LEU A 394 -19.96 6.60 0.31
CA LEU A 394 -20.96 6.20 -0.67
C LEU A 394 -21.69 4.96 -0.16
N GLU A 395 -23.01 5.08 0.00
CA GLU A 395 -23.88 4.02 0.53
C GLU A 395 -24.36 3.08 -0.58
N ILE A 396 -24.33 1.76 -0.31
CA ILE A 396 -25.00 0.76 -1.14
C ILE A 396 -25.83 -0.13 -0.21
N SER A 397 -27.15 -0.09 -0.36
CA SER A 397 -28.05 -0.95 0.41
C SER A 397 -28.25 -2.29 -0.30
N ASP A 398 -27.50 -3.31 0.07
CA ASP A 398 -27.44 -4.59 -0.64
C ASP A 398 -28.81 -5.26 -0.83
N ARG A 399 -29.65 -5.29 0.19
CA ARG A 399 -30.97 -5.92 0.14
C ARG A 399 -32.01 -5.07 -0.54
N ASP A 400 -31.90 -3.74 -0.47
CA ASP A 400 -32.82 -2.85 -1.15
C ASP A 400 -32.53 -2.87 -2.66
N GLU A 401 -31.22 -2.82 -3.04
CA GLU A 401 -30.79 -2.96 -4.43
C GLU A 401 -31.24 -4.28 -5.05
N THR A 402 -31.09 -5.40 -4.35
CA THR A 402 -31.58 -6.69 -4.86
C THR A 402 -33.09 -6.75 -4.95
N HIS A 403 -33.82 -6.05 -4.07
CA HIS A 403 -35.27 -6.00 -4.10
C HIS A 403 -35.79 -5.22 -5.32
N TYR A 404 -35.23 -4.04 -5.57
CA TYR A 404 -35.66 -3.15 -6.66
C TYR A 404 -35.18 -3.58 -8.05
N ASN A 405 -34.09 -4.36 -8.15
CA ASN A 405 -33.46 -4.71 -9.41
C ASN A 405 -33.78 -6.14 -9.89
N LYS A 406 -34.82 -6.77 -9.39
CA LYS A 406 -35.30 -8.06 -9.91
C LYS A 406 -35.82 -7.93 -11.32
N THR A 407 -35.38 -8.83 -12.21
CA THR A 407 -35.84 -8.92 -13.61
C THR A 407 -35.98 -10.39 -14.01
N LEU A 408 -36.60 -10.70 -15.14
CA LEU A 408 -36.68 -12.06 -15.67
C LEU A 408 -35.30 -12.72 -15.81
N ASN A 409 -34.27 -11.95 -16.20
CA ASN A 409 -32.90 -12.44 -16.36
C ASN A 409 -32.04 -12.37 -15.08
N ASP A 410 -32.56 -11.77 -14.00
CA ASP A 410 -31.90 -11.68 -12.67
C ASP A 410 -32.98 -11.69 -11.59
N ILE A 411 -33.62 -12.83 -11.41
CA ILE A 411 -34.72 -13.06 -10.43
C ILE A 411 -34.28 -12.70 -9.01
N SER A 412 -33.01 -12.88 -8.70
CA SER A 412 -32.46 -12.54 -7.38
C SER A 412 -32.13 -11.06 -7.23
N GLY A 413 -31.88 -10.33 -8.32
CA GLY A 413 -31.34 -8.97 -8.33
C GLY A 413 -29.86 -8.89 -7.94
N GLU A 414 -29.21 -10.03 -7.71
CA GLU A 414 -27.81 -10.07 -7.21
C GLU A 414 -26.79 -9.73 -8.29
N LYS A 415 -27.06 -10.10 -9.55
CA LYS A 415 -26.14 -9.81 -10.67
C LYS A 415 -25.99 -8.30 -10.85
N LYS A 416 -27.11 -7.57 -10.88
CA LYS A 416 -27.10 -6.10 -11.00
C LYS A 416 -26.41 -5.44 -9.80
N LEU A 417 -26.69 -5.88 -8.56
CA LEU A 417 -26.03 -5.36 -7.37
C LEU A 417 -24.51 -5.53 -7.45
N ASN A 418 -24.03 -6.72 -7.80
CA ASN A 418 -22.59 -7.01 -7.86
C ASN A 418 -21.90 -6.20 -8.97
N ASN A 419 -22.53 -6.04 -10.14
CA ASN A 419 -22.02 -5.16 -11.19
C ASN A 419 -22.02 -3.68 -10.77
N LYS A 420 -23.07 -3.22 -10.07
CA LYS A 420 -23.12 -1.86 -9.50
C LYS A 420 -21.94 -1.61 -8.57
N LEU A 421 -21.63 -2.56 -7.69
CA LEU A 421 -20.49 -2.42 -6.78
C LEU A 421 -19.16 -2.31 -7.55
N ILE A 422 -18.95 -3.08 -8.60
CA ILE A 422 -17.75 -3.00 -9.45
C ILE A 422 -17.67 -1.59 -10.09
N ASN A 423 -18.72 -1.15 -10.77
CA ASN A 423 -18.74 0.15 -11.45
C ASN A 423 -18.53 1.32 -10.47
N VAL A 424 -19.16 1.24 -9.29
CA VAL A 424 -18.92 2.24 -8.21
C VAL A 424 -17.46 2.25 -7.79
N CYS A 425 -16.83 1.10 -7.63
CA CYS A 425 -15.42 1.02 -7.25
C CYS A 425 -14.50 1.55 -8.36
N GLU A 426 -14.79 1.29 -9.61
CA GLU A 426 -14.03 1.81 -10.76
C GLU A 426 -14.12 3.34 -10.85
N ASN A 427 -15.31 3.92 -10.66
CA ASN A 427 -15.53 5.37 -10.73
C ASN A 427 -15.03 6.10 -9.46
N PHE A 428 -15.39 5.60 -8.29
CA PHE A 428 -15.11 6.26 -7.01
C PHE A 428 -13.71 5.97 -6.47
N LYS A 429 -13.09 4.85 -6.89
CA LYS A 429 -11.76 4.37 -6.43
C LYS A 429 -11.62 4.45 -4.90
N PRO A 430 -12.42 3.69 -4.14
CA PRO A 430 -12.45 3.77 -2.69
C PRO A 430 -11.12 3.34 -2.07
N ASN A 431 -10.82 3.90 -0.90
CA ASN A 431 -9.73 3.44 -0.05
C ASN A 431 -10.16 2.24 0.82
N LEU A 432 -11.46 2.21 1.18
CA LEU A 432 -12.07 1.18 2.02
C LEU A 432 -13.43 0.78 1.48
N ILE A 433 -13.69 -0.52 1.42
CA ILE A 433 -15.04 -1.09 1.28
C ILE A 433 -15.40 -1.69 2.63
N LEU A 434 -16.47 -1.17 3.24
CA LEU A 434 -16.95 -1.63 4.54
C LEU A 434 -18.25 -2.42 4.35
N LEU A 435 -18.23 -3.72 4.62
CA LEU A 435 -19.35 -4.64 4.44
C LEU A 435 -20.07 -4.88 5.77
N GLY A 436 -21.35 -4.52 5.84
CA GLY A 436 -22.20 -4.83 7.01
C GLY A 436 -23.20 -5.93 6.68
N HIS A 437 -22.94 -7.14 7.12
CA HIS A 437 -23.77 -8.32 6.79
C HIS A 437 -23.98 -8.59 5.29
N ALA A 438 -23.38 -7.86 4.42
CA ALA A 438 -23.55 -7.80 2.95
C ALA A 438 -23.68 -9.18 2.26
N ASP A 439 -24.76 -9.90 2.59
CA ASP A 439 -24.99 -11.30 2.21
C ASP A 439 -25.14 -11.48 0.70
N LYS A 440 -25.50 -10.41 0.01
CA LYS A 440 -25.80 -10.40 -1.42
C LYS A 440 -24.56 -10.05 -2.28
N ILE A 441 -23.45 -9.70 -1.65
CA ILE A 441 -22.17 -9.49 -2.32
C ILE A 441 -21.40 -10.80 -2.42
N ARG A 442 -20.97 -11.16 -3.62
CA ARG A 442 -20.27 -12.41 -3.94
C ARG A 442 -18.77 -12.26 -3.72
N LEU A 443 -18.11 -13.33 -3.27
CA LEU A 443 -16.65 -13.37 -3.12
C LEU A 443 -15.92 -12.98 -4.42
N LYS A 444 -16.30 -13.57 -5.56
CA LYS A 444 -15.73 -13.26 -6.90
C LYS A 444 -15.79 -11.78 -7.26
N THR A 445 -16.81 -11.05 -6.81
CA THR A 445 -16.93 -9.62 -7.02
C THR A 445 -15.84 -8.85 -6.26
N LEU A 446 -15.60 -9.23 -5.02
CA LEU A 446 -14.56 -8.62 -4.19
C LEU A 446 -13.15 -8.94 -4.69
N GLU A 447 -12.93 -10.17 -5.16
CA GLU A 447 -11.67 -10.59 -5.79
C GLU A 447 -11.39 -9.77 -7.06
N LYS A 448 -12.40 -9.59 -7.92
CA LYS A 448 -12.29 -8.73 -9.12
C LYS A 448 -11.94 -7.29 -8.74
N ILE A 449 -12.60 -6.73 -7.74
CA ILE A 449 -12.31 -5.37 -7.25
C ILE A 449 -10.88 -5.29 -6.69
N LYS A 450 -10.41 -6.26 -5.92
CA LYS A 450 -9.02 -6.28 -5.43
C LYS A 450 -7.99 -6.39 -6.55
N SER A 451 -8.31 -7.11 -7.62
CA SER A 451 -7.43 -7.19 -8.79
C SER A 451 -7.31 -5.87 -9.54
N SER A 452 -8.42 -5.12 -9.70
CA SER A 452 -8.42 -3.81 -10.35
C SER A 452 -7.95 -2.66 -9.43
N LEU A 453 -8.14 -2.80 -8.13
CA LEU A 453 -7.74 -1.83 -7.10
C LEU A 453 -6.92 -2.52 -6.00
N PRO A 454 -5.64 -2.86 -6.25
CA PRO A 454 -4.84 -3.66 -5.32
C PRO A 454 -4.66 -3.06 -3.91
N ASN A 455 -4.78 -1.73 -3.80
CA ASN A 455 -4.61 -0.99 -2.55
C ASN A 455 -5.91 -0.80 -1.76
N VAL A 456 -7.07 -1.24 -2.27
CA VAL A 456 -8.34 -1.11 -1.55
C VAL A 456 -8.35 -2.04 -0.34
N LYS A 457 -8.71 -1.51 0.82
CA LYS A 457 -8.99 -2.33 2.01
C LYS A 457 -10.45 -2.79 1.97
N ILE A 458 -10.70 -4.04 2.33
CA ILE A 458 -12.05 -4.60 2.43
C ILE A 458 -12.24 -5.11 3.84
N SER A 459 -13.24 -4.59 4.53
CA SER A 459 -13.57 -4.99 5.91
C SER A 459 -15.01 -5.38 6.05
N GLN A 460 -15.30 -6.12 7.11
CA GLN A 460 -16.67 -6.48 7.45
C GLN A 460 -17.00 -6.20 8.92
N TRP A 461 -18.27 -5.95 9.22
CA TRP A 461 -18.76 -5.86 10.58
C TRP A 461 -20.03 -6.71 10.79
N PHE A 462 -20.17 -7.22 12.02
CA PHE A 462 -21.21 -8.16 12.41
C PHE A 462 -21.82 -7.79 13.75
N LEU A 463 -23.16 -7.75 13.81
CA LEU A 463 -23.93 -7.45 15.05
C LEU A 463 -24.52 -8.69 15.70
N ASP A 464 -24.73 -9.77 14.95
CA ASP A 464 -25.32 -10.98 15.48
C ASP A 464 -24.30 -11.76 16.33
N PRO A 465 -24.75 -12.54 17.35
CA PRO A 465 -23.84 -13.35 18.14
C PRO A 465 -23.23 -14.46 17.30
N ILE A 466 -21.90 -14.59 17.37
CA ILE A 466 -21.10 -15.54 16.58
C ILE A 466 -20.49 -16.59 17.50
N THR A 467 -21.33 -17.22 18.30
CA THR A 467 -20.94 -18.24 19.29
C THR A 467 -22.03 -19.29 19.41
N LYS A 468 -21.66 -20.51 19.80
CA LYS A 468 -22.60 -21.62 20.07
C LYS A 468 -23.67 -21.27 21.11
N LYS A 469 -23.41 -20.27 21.96
CA LYS A 469 -24.36 -19.74 22.95
C LYS A 469 -25.48 -18.89 22.33
N GLY A 470 -25.26 -18.36 21.12
CA GLY A 470 -26.19 -17.48 20.41
C GLY A 470 -27.11 -18.23 19.45
N PRO A 471 -28.24 -17.60 19.04
CA PRO A 471 -29.08 -18.12 17.99
C PRO A 471 -28.41 -18.07 16.62
N ASP A 472 -28.86 -18.91 15.71
CA ASP A 472 -28.43 -18.90 14.29
C ASP A 472 -26.91 -19.10 14.08
N TYR A 473 -26.21 -19.76 15.01
CA TYR A 473 -24.74 -19.91 15.00
C TYR A 473 -24.19 -20.40 13.66
N ILE A 474 -24.73 -21.52 13.11
CA ILE A 474 -24.24 -22.10 11.85
C ILE A 474 -24.35 -21.09 10.70
N LYS A 475 -25.49 -20.41 10.62
CA LYS A 475 -25.76 -19.41 9.59
C LYS A 475 -24.82 -18.20 9.74
N ASN A 476 -24.64 -17.69 10.96
CA ASN A 476 -23.77 -16.54 11.24
C ASN A 476 -22.30 -16.88 11.01
N LYS A 477 -21.86 -18.10 11.39
CA LYS A 477 -20.53 -18.61 11.08
C LYS A 477 -20.28 -18.65 9.56
N LYS A 478 -21.19 -19.26 8.79
CA LYS A 478 -21.09 -19.34 7.33
C LYS A 478 -20.99 -17.93 6.72
N ARG A 479 -21.87 -17.03 7.11
CA ARG A 479 -21.94 -15.66 6.62
C ARG A 479 -20.65 -14.86 6.88
N LEU A 480 -20.03 -15.03 8.04
CA LEU A 480 -18.78 -14.37 8.38
C LEU A 480 -17.61 -14.93 7.58
N LEU A 481 -17.56 -16.25 7.38
CA LEU A 481 -16.46 -16.93 6.69
C LEU A 481 -16.55 -16.83 5.17
N ASP A 482 -17.70 -16.61 4.59
CA ASP A 482 -17.98 -16.63 3.14
C ASP A 482 -17.04 -15.75 2.31
N LYS A 483 -16.57 -14.64 2.90
CA LYS A 483 -15.70 -13.64 2.25
C LYS A 483 -14.37 -13.46 2.99
N PHE A 484 -14.08 -14.27 4.00
CA PHE A 484 -12.97 -14.06 4.92
C PHE A 484 -11.59 -14.02 4.26
N SER A 485 -11.42 -14.74 3.14
CA SER A 485 -10.16 -14.79 2.38
C SER A 485 -9.72 -13.44 1.82
N VAL A 486 -10.66 -12.55 1.51
CA VAL A 486 -10.38 -11.22 0.94
C VAL A 486 -10.53 -10.08 1.95
N ILE A 487 -10.92 -10.40 3.20
CA ILE A 487 -11.16 -9.41 4.25
C ILE A 487 -9.85 -9.02 4.94
N ASP A 488 -9.61 -7.72 5.06
CA ASP A 488 -8.47 -7.15 5.75
C ASP A 488 -8.71 -6.98 7.27
N ALA A 489 -9.95 -6.66 7.68
CA ALA A 489 -10.34 -6.57 9.09
C ALA A 489 -11.81 -6.95 9.31
N THR A 490 -12.10 -7.62 10.43
CA THR A 490 -13.45 -8.03 10.84
C THR A 490 -13.81 -7.41 12.18
N PHE A 491 -14.94 -6.70 12.24
CA PHE A 491 -15.43 -6.02 13.44
C PHE A 491 -16.69 -6.70 13.95
N VAL A 492 -16.68 -7.10 15.20
CA VAL A 492 -17.75 -7.94 15.77
C VAL A 492 -18.21 -7.42 17.13
N THR A 493 -19.51 -7.53 17.43
CA THR A 493 -20.05 -7.26 18.75
C THR A 493 -19.95 -8.44 19.71
N THR A 494 -19.52 -9.62 19.23
CA THR A 494 -19.14 -10.77 20.05
C THR A 494 -17.67 -10.66 20.40
N HIS A 495 -17.30 -10.79 21.67
CA HIS A 495 -15.87 -10.71 22.04
C HIS A 495 -15.08 -11.81 21.31
N PRO A 496 -13.90 -11.51 20.67
CA PRO A 496 -13.17 -12.48 19.86
C PRO A 496 -12.82 -13.77 20.59
N ASN A 497 -12.62 -13.76 21.91
CA ASN A 497 -12.36 -14.97 22.70
C ASN A 497 -13.56 -15.94 22.78
N GLU A 498 -14.78 -15.46 22.50
CA GLU A 498 -15.98 -16.28 22.45
C GLU A 498 -16.21 -16.91 21.06
N ILE A 499 -15.36 -16.61 20.08
CA ILE A 499 -15.41 -17.14 18.71
C ILE A 499 -14.47 -18.35 18.62
N ASP A 500 -15.03 -19.53 18.44
CA ASP A 500 -14.31 -20.82 18.50
C ASP A 500 -13.81 -21.35 17.16
N PHE A 501 -14.23 -20.76 16.04
CA PHE A 501 -13.96 -21.27 14.69
C PHE A 501 -12.96 -20.42 13.89
N ILE A 502 -12.34 -19.42 14.49
CA ILE A 502 -11.26 -18.61 13.90
C ILE A 502 -10.01 -18.81 14.75
N ASN A 503 -9.01 -19.47 14.18
CA ASN A 503 -7.74 -19.76 14.88
C ASN A 503 -6.89 -18.50 14.98
N ASN A 504 -6.63 -17.82 13.87
CA ASN A 504 -5.90 -16.56 13.88
C ASN A 504 -6.88 -15.38 13.99
N LYS A 505 -6.86 -14.69 15.13
CA LYS A 505 -7.76 -13.59 15.48
C LYS A 505 -7.13 -12.20 15.30
N ASP A 506 -5.94 -12.08 14.70
CA ASP A 506 -5.22 -10.82 14.55
C ASP A 506 -5.98 -9.76 13.76
N LYS A 507 -6.91 -10.23 12.90
CA LYS A 507 -7.78 -9.36 12.09
C LYS A 507 -9.21 -9.25 12.62
N VAL A 508 -9.49 -9.76 13.83
CA VAL A 508 -10.83 -9.77 14.41
C VAL A 508 -10.88 -8.87 15.65
N PHE A 509 -11.69 -7.83 15.59
CA PHE A 509 -11.73 -6.79 16.60
C PHE A 509 -13.12 -6.65 17.20
N TYR A 510 -13.19 -6.52 18.53
CA TYR A 510 -14.43 -6.20 19.22
C TYR A 510 -14.82 -4.75 19.01
N ILE A 511 -16.09 -4.50 18.71
CA ILE A 511 -16.71 -3.18 18.74
C ILE A 511 -18.02 -3.23 19.53
N PRO A 512 -18.30 -2.25 20.39
CA PRO A 512 -19.59 -2.11 21.02
C PRO A 512 -20.64 -1.57 20.03
N ASN A 513 -21.92 -1.70 20.38
CA ASN A 513 -22.98 -1.09 19.57
C ASN A 513 -22.88 0.43 19.61
N PRO A 514 -22.80 1.13 18.46
CA PRO A 514 -22.65 2.58 18.42
C PRO A 514 -23.88 3.32 18.86
N VAL A 515 -23.71 4.42 19.60
CA VAL A 515 -24.72 5.46 19.78
C VAL A 515 -24.45 6.62 18.84
N ASP A 516 -25.50 7.26 18.35
CA ASP A 516 -25.42 8.43 17.48
C ASP A 516 -26.20 9.59 18.07
N LYS A 517 -25.52 10.72 18.27
CA LYS A 517 -26.07 11.90 18.88
C LYS A 517 -27.24 12.53 18.07
N SER A 518 -27.25 12.32 16.76
CA SER A 518 -28.30 12.78 15.86
C SER A 518 -29.57 11.93 15.95
N ILE A 519 -29.43 10.66 16.37
CA ILE A 519 -30.53 9.69 16.48
C ILE A 519 -30.94 9.45 17.93
N ASP A 520 -29.97 9.21 18.81
CA ASP A 520 -30.20 8.85 20.21
C ASP A 520 -30.06 10.11 21.11
N ASN A 521 -31.02 11.01 21.03
CA ASN A 521 -30.94 12.37 21.61
C ASN A 521 -31.94 12.65 22.74
N LEU A 522 -32.85 11.72 23.05
CA LEU A 522 -33.83 11.90 24.12
C LEU A 522 -33.17 11.92 25.51
N ASN A 523 -33.86 12.51 26.49
CA ASN A 523 -33.47 12.55 27.89
C ASN A 523 -34.56 11.90 28.76
N ILE A 524 -34.82 10.61 28.52
CA ILE A 524 -35.96 9.85 29.06
C ILE A 524 -35.95 9.89 30.59
N SER A 525 -34.82 9.80 31.24
CA SER A 525 -34.69 9.90 32.71
C SER A 525 -35.18 11.20 33.33
N ARG A 526 -35.40 12.25 32.51
CA ARG A 526 -35.95 13.56 32.96
C ARG A 526 -37.44 13.69 32.77
N HIS A 527 -38.10 12.67 32.21
CA HIS A 527 -39.54 12.70 32.00
C HIS A 527 -40.28 12.69 33.34
N LYS A 528 -41.17 13.64 33.58
CA LYS A 528 -41.79 13.87 34.90
C LYS A 528 -42.83 12.82 35.25
N THR A 529 -43.55 12.29 34.27
CA THR A 529 -44.73 11.41 34.49
C THR A 529 -44.70 10.17 33.59
N PRO A 530 -43.75 9.23 33.80
CA PRO A 530 -43.74 7.99 33.03
C PRO A 530 -44.93 7.11 33.39
N LYS A 531 -45.67 6.60 32.39
CA LYS A 531 -46.88 5.77 32.56
C LYS A 531 -46.61 4.32 32.96
N TYR A 532 -45.45 3.80 32.54
CA TYR A 532 -45.09 2.38 32.68
C TYR A 532 -43.77 2.23 33.44
N ASP A 533 -43.61 1.10 34.11
CA ASP A 533 -42.41 0.83 34.89
C ASP A 533 -41.28 0.28 34.02
N ILE A 534 -41.60 -0.53 32.97
CA ILE A 534 -40.59 -1.20 32.15
C ILE A 534 -41.00 -1.30 30.68
N PHE A 535 -40.03 -1.09 29.80
CA PHE A 535 -40.15 -1.21 28.34
C PHE A 535 -39.38 -2.39 27.76
N PHE A 536 -40.02 -3.06 26.80
CA PHE A 536 -39.35 -3.99 25.91
C PHE A 536 -40.10 -4.10 24.58
N ALA A 537 -39.34 -4.24 23.45
CA ALA A 537 -39.92 -4.43 22.14
C ALA A 537 -39.25 -5.62 21.40
N LEU A 538 -40.06 -6.54 20.93
CA LEU A 538 -39.69 -7.62 20.02
C LEU A 538 -39.95 -7.16 18.57
N SER A 539 -39.08 -7.57 17.67
CA SER A 539 -39.25 -7.32 16.22
C SER A 539 -40.20 -8.31 15.53
N HIS A 540 -40.74 -9.30 16.30
CA HIS A 540 -41.68 -10.28 15.80
C HIS A 540 -43.12 -9.75 15.98
N GLY A 541 -43.95 -9.95 14.96
CA GLY A 541 -45.40 -9.71 15.10
C GLY A 541 -46.05 -10.73 16.04
N VAL A 542 -47.30 -10.45 16.47
CA VAL A 542 -48.12 -11.29 17.35
C VAL A 542 -48.14 -12.76 16.87
N HIS A 543 -48.17 -12.98 15.58
CA HIS A 543 -48.14 -14.32 14.97
C HIS A 543 -46.75 -14.95 14.83
N ARG A 544 -45.68 -14.26 15.20
CA ARG A 544 -44.27 -14.71 15.06
C ARG A 544 -43.56 -14.93 16.40
N GLY A 545 -44.27 -15.01 17.51
CA GLY A 545 -43.68 -15.44 18.80
C GLY A 545 -43.11 -16.87 18.76
N ILE A 546 -43.38 -17.57 17.67
CA ILE A 546 -42.79 -18.86 17.32
C ILE A 546 -41.66 -18.62 16.32
N LEU A 547 -40.42 -18.89 16.73
CA LEU A 547 -39.27 -18.95 15.85
C LEU A 547 -39.48 -19.98 14.75
N LYS A 548 -38.83 -19.79 13.58
CA LYS A 548 -38.77 -20.83 12.53
C LYS A 548 -38.46 -22.18 13.18
N LYS A 549 -39.28 -23.22 12.92
CA LYS A 549 -39.26 -24.59 13.50
C LYS A 549 -39.95 -24.74 14.87
N GLY A 550 -40.96 -23.93 15.20
CA GLY A 550 -41.84 -24.16 16.37
C GLY A 550 -41.20 -23.84 17.74
N LYS A 551 -39.97 -23.30 17.81
CA LYS A 551 -39.35 -22.96 19.09
C LYS A 551 -39.85 -21.62 19.60
N VAL A 552 -40.33 -21.60 20.87
CA VAL A 552 -40.69 -20.35 21.55
C VAL A 552 -39.44 -19.50 21.81
N ASP A 553 -39.49 -18.21 21.51
CA ASP A 553 -38.42 -17.28 21.85
C ASP A 553 -38.23 -17.20 23.37
N GLU A 554 -37.04 -17.54 23.88
CA GLU A 554 -36.74 -17.56 25.32
C GLU A 554 -37.07 -16.25 26.03
N ARG A 555 -36.98 -15.12 25.31
CA ARG A 555 -37.33 -13.80 25.83
C ARG A 555 -38.78 -13.69 26.21
N VAL A 556 -39.69 -14.39 25.51
CA VAL A 556 -41.13 -14.45 25.83
C VAL A 556 -41.35 -15.01 27.22
N LYS A 557 -40.57 -16.01 27.67
CA LYS A 557 -40.65 -16.56 29.03
C LYS A 557 -40.38 -15.49 30.08
N VAL A 558 -39.35 -14.65 29.88
CA VAL A 558 -39.00 -13.55 30.80
C VAL A 558 -40.09 -12.49 30.81
N LEU A 559 -40.60 -12.11 29.61
CA LEU A 559 -41.70 -11.14 29.55
C LEU A 559 -42.99 -11.65 30.24
N ASN A 560 -43.29 -12.92 30.09
CA ASN A 560 -44.44 -13.54 30.82
C ASN A 560 -44.25 -13.53 32.33
N LEU A 561 -43.03 -13.77 32.84
CA LEU A 561 -42.72 -13.72 34.27
C LEU A 561 -42.94 -12.30 34.82
N ILE A 562 -42.49 -11.27 34.09
CA ILE A 562 -42.68 -9.86 34.48
C ILE A 562 -44.18 -9.47 34.42
N SER A 563 -44.88 -9.86 33.32
CA SER A 563 -46.29 -9.53 33.13
C SER A 563 -47.25 -10.21 34.13
N LYS A 564 -46.83 -11.28 34.80
CA LYS A 564 -47.58 -11.89 35.90
C LYS A 564 -47.54 -11.08 37.22
N GLN A 565 -46.60 -10.12 37.32
CA GLN A 565 -46.46 -9.31 38.51
C GLN A 565 -47.51 -8.18 38.50
N LYS A 566 -48.55 -8.25 39.29
CA LYS A 566 -49.62 -7.24 39.37
C LYS A 566 -49.12 -5.83 39.68
N ASN A 567 -48.01 -5.75 40.40
CA ASN A 567 -47.42 -4.47 40.82
C ASN A 567 -46.40 -3.88 39.79
N ILE A 568 -46.29 -4.44 38.59
CA ILE A 568 -45.39 -3.94 37.53
C ILE A 568 -46.23 -3.57 36.30
N LYS A 569 -46.24 -2.26 35.96
CA LYS A 569 -46.88 -1.79 34.73
C LYS A 569 -45.92 -1.95 33.55
N SER A 570 -46.06 -3.01 32.78
CA SER A 570 -45.18 -3.29 31.64
C SER A 570 -45.70 -2.69 30.33
N ASN A 571 -44.82 -2.19 29.48
CA ASN A 571 -45.11 -1.73 28.11
C ASN A 571 -44.28 -2.57 27.12
N PHE A 572 -44.84 -3.72 26.73
CA PHE A 572 -44.17 -4.67 25.86
C PHE A 572 -44.80 -4.72 24.47
N PHE A 573 -43.98 -4.63 23.41
CA PHE A 573 -44.42 -4.65 22.01
C PHE A 573 -43.89 -5.91 21.29
N GLY A 574 -44.62 -6.35 20.24
CA GLY A 574 -44.35 -7.65 19.56
C GLY A 574 -44.57 -8.83 20.48
N PHE A 575 -45.36 -8.63 21.53
CA PHE A 575 -45.65 -9.59 22.60
C PHE A 575 -47.13 -9.63 22.89
N ARG A 576 -47.71 -10.83 23.03
CA ARG A 576 -49.15 -11.09 23.15
C ARG A 576 -49.89 -10.38 22.00
N GLU A 577 -50.88 -9.56 22.29
CA GLU A 577 -51.71 -8.90 21.30
C GLU A 577 -51.12 -7.58 20.75
N LYS A 578 -50.04 -7.06 21.35
CA LYS A 578 -49.41 -5.82 20.90
C LYS A 578 -48.45 -6.04 19.74
N GLN A 579 -48.71 -5.43 18.61
CA GLN A 579 -47.83 -5.45 17.44
C GLN A 579 -46.47 -4.82 17.74
N PRO A 580 -45.41 -5.14 16.97
CA PRO A 580 -44.13 -4.46 17.04
C PRO A 580 -44.27 -2.97 16.78
N VAL A 581 -43.44 -2.18 17.46
CA VAL A 581 -43.34 -0.73 17.30
C VAL A 581 -42.03 -0.33 16.63
N TRP A 582 -42.11 0.70 15.77
CA TRP A 582 -40.98 1.12 14.94
C TRP A 582 -40.94 2.64 14.83
N ALA A 583 -39.85 3.16 14.23
CA ALA A 583 -39.64 4.57 13.91
C ALA A 583 -39.83 5.48 15.11
N ASN A 584 -40.49 6.62 14.95
CA ASN A 584 -40.71 7.59 16.02
C ASN A 584 -41.60 7.00 17.12
N THR A 585 -42.60 6.18 16.76
CA THR A 585 -43.49 5.55 17.75
C THR A 585 -42.74 4.67 18.75
N PHE A 586 -41.63 4.03 18.32
CA PHE A 586 -40.75 3.28 19.24
C PHE A 586 -40.12 4.24 20.29
N LEU A 587 -39.67 5.42 19.89
CA LEU A 587 -39.06 6.42 20.78
C LEU A 587 -40.11 7.02 21.71
N GLU A 588 -41.30 7.30 21.23
CA GLU A 588 -42.43 7.79 22.02
C GLU A 588 -42.85 6.78 23.09
N GLU A 589 -43.02 5.51 22.73
CA GLU A 589 -43.38 4.47 23.67
C GLU A 589 -42.27 4.16 24.69
N LEU A 590 -41.02 4.23 24.25
CA LEU A 590 -39.86 4.13 25.14
C LEU A 590 -39.84 5.29 26.17
N SER A 591 -40.18 6.52 25.75
CA SER A 591 -40.16 7.69 26.60
C SER A 591 -41.22 7.69 27.72
N LYS A 592 -42.29 6.87 27.56
CA LYS A 592 -43.35 6.68 28.56
C LYS A 592 -42.95 5.73 29.70
N CYS A 593 -41.71 5.19 29.67
CA CYS A 593 -41.28 4.13 30.59
C CYS A 593 -40.15 4.57 31.51
N LYS A 594 -40.10 4.02 32.73
CA LYS A 594 -39.07 4.27 33.74
C LYS A 594 -37.79 3.49 33.50
N LEU A 595 -37.90 2.25 33.03
CA LEU A 595 -36.80 1.29 32.89
C LEU A 595 -36.82 0.64 31.49
N GLY A 596 -35.64 0.39 30.93
CA GLY A 596 -35.45 -0.39 29.71
C GLY A 596 -34.85 -1.78 30.00
N LEU A 597 -35.42 -2.84 29.44
CA LEU A 597 -34.91 -4.20 29.60
C LEU A 597 -33.97 -4.56 28.43
N ASN A 598 -32.69 -4.66 28.69
CA ASN A 598 -31.73 -5.13 27.68
C ASN A 598 -31.62 -6.67 27.73
N LEU A 599 -32.42 -7.35 26.93
CA LEU A 599 -32.48 -8.81 26.86
C LEU A 599 -32.19 -9.29 25.44
N SER A 600 -31.08 -10.01 25.25
CA SER A 600 -30.70 -10.58 23.95
C SER A 600 -31.25 -11.99 23.77
N ARG A 601 -31.31 -12.49 22.51
CA ARG A 601 -31.65 -13.88 22.20
C ARG A 601 -30.50 -14.82 22.57
N GLY A 602 -30.83 -16.04 23.01
CA GLY A 602 -29.88 -17.05 23.41
C GLY A 602 -29.33 -16.87 24.82
N LYS A 603 -28.26 -17.60 25.14
CA LYS A 603 -27.55 -17.48 26.42
C LYS A 603 -26.70 -16.20 26.44
N SER A 604 -26.45 -15.65 27.63
CA SER A 604 -25.62 -14.48 27.82
C SER A 604 -24.19 -14.74 27.34
N VAL A 605 -23.63 -13.81 26.59
CA VAL A 605 -22.29 -13.85 26.02
C VAL A 605 -21.48 -12.65 26.51
N LYS A 606 -20.20 -12.84 26.79
CA LYS A 606 -19.30 -11.79 27.26
C LYS A 606 -19.31 -10.60 26.30
N TYR A 607 -19.58 -9.40 26.79
CA TYR A 607 -19.63 -8.11 26.10
C TYR A 607 -20.59 -8.07 24.89
N TYR A 608 -21.47 -9.07 24.74
CA TYR A 608 -22.48 -9.06 23.71
C TYR A 608 -23.80 -8.44 24.20
N SER A 609 -24.33 -7.58 23.38
CA SER A 609 -25.71 -7.08 23.47
C SER A 609 -26.26 -6.85 22.07
N SER A 610 -27.58 -6.90 21.92
CA SER A 610 -28.23 -6.35 20.73
C SER A 610 -28.08 -4.82 20.71
N ASP A 611 -28.33 -4.20 19.55
CA ASP A 611 -28.31 -2.73 19.36
C ASP A 611 -29.23 -1.96 20.31
N ARG A 612 -30.16 -2.64 20.97
CA ARG A 612 -31.08 -2.09 21.98
C ARG A 612 -30.35 -1.40 23.11
N ILE A 613 -29.17 -1.86 23.53
CA ILE A 613 -28.39 -1.22 24.58
C ILE A 613 -28.01 0.21 24.20
N ALA A 614 -27.66 0.45 22.94
CA ALA A 614 -27.35 1.79 22.42
C ALA A 614 -28.62 2.66 22.37
N GLN A 615 -29.75 2.08 21.94
CA GLN A 615 -31.04 2.78 21.91
C GLN A 615 -31.50 3.19 23.32
N PHE A 616 -31.33 2.35 24.30
CA PHE A 616 -31.76 2.62 25.67
C PHE A 616 -30.81 3.58 26.36
N MET A 617 -29.57 3.23 26.52
CA MET A 617 -28.58 4.05 27.21
C MET A 617 -28.34 5.38 26.47
N GLY A 618 -28.35 5.36 25.14
CA GLY A 618 -28.20 6.57 24.31
C GLY A 618 -29.33 7.59 24.53
N ASN A 619 -30.54 7.12 24.74
CA ASN A 619 -31.71 7.97 25.02
C ASN A 619 -31.95 8.25 26.52
N GLY A 620 -31.07 7.75 27.40
CA GLY A 620 -31.02 8.07 28.81
C GLY A 620 -32.09 7.36 29.64
N ILE A 621 -32.60 6.20 29.20
CA ILE A 621 -33.44 5.36 30.05
C ILE A 621 -32.56 4.46 30.94
N PRO A 622 -32.78 4.37 32.25
CA PRO A 622 -32.11 3.43 33.14
C PRO A 622 -32.26 1.99 32.62
N THR A 623 -31.14 1.34 32.31
CA THR A 623 -31.14 0.05 31.57
C THR A 623 -30.78 -1.12 32.48
N LEU A 624 -31.66 -2.14 32.48
CA LEU A 624 -31.44 -3.42 33.14
C LEU A 624 -30.62 -4.33 32.27
N ILE A 625 -29.47 -4.81 32.76
CA ILE A 625 -28.49 -5.61 32.00
C ILE A 625 -28.17 -6.89 32.77
N ASP A 626 -28.15 -8.03 32.07
CA ASP A 626 -27.72 -9.31 32.66
C ASP A 626 -26.25 -9.24 33.09
N TYR A 627 -25.99 -9.52 34.36
CA TYR A 627 -24.66 -9.50 34.97
C TYR A 627 -23.68 -10.44 34.26
N LYS A 628 -24.15 -11.56 33.73
CA LYS A 628 -23.35 -12.57 32.98
C LYS A 628 -22.76 -12.04 31.70
N THR A 629 -23.24 -10.91 31.15
CA THR A 629 -22.67 -10.25 29.97
C THR A 629 -21.37 -9.52 30.26
N ASN A 630 -20.98 -9.37 31.52
CA ASN A 630 -19.81 -8.63 31.98
C ASN A 630 -19.76 -7.14 31.58
N TYR A 631 -20.90 -6.53 31.21
CA TYR A 631 -20.97 -5.09 30.99
C TYR A 631 -20.67 -4.25 32.24
N LYS A 632 -20.66 -4.89 33.44
CA LYS A 632 -20.16 -4.29 34.69
C LYS A 632 -18.69 -3.80 34.58
N ASN A 633 -17.91 -4.31 33.66
CA ASN A 633 -16.55 -3.82 33.39
C ASN A 633 -16.56 -2.46 32.69
N PHE A 634 -17.65 -2.11 32.03
CA PHE A 634 -17.84 -0.83 31.36
C PHE A 634 -18.69 0.14 32.16
N PHE A 635 -19.67 -0.33 32.93
CA PHE A 635 -20.64 0.50 33.66
C PHE A 635 -20.71 0.07 35.13
N ASN A 636 -20.78 1.05 36.03
CA ASN A 636 -21.01 0.83 37.46
C ASN A 636 -22.50 0.93 37.82
N LYS A 637 -22.83 0.69 39.13
CA LYS A 637 -24.19 0.74 39.65
C LYS A 637 -24.91 2.10 39.54
N ASN A 638 -24.15 3.18 39.31
CA ASN A 638 -24.72 4.52 39.09
C ASN A 638 -24.96 4.82 37.60
N GLU A 639 -24.64 3.90 36.68
CA GLU A 639 -24.68 4.08 35.22
C GLU A 639 -25.59 3.05 34.53
N ALA A 640 -25.77 1.86 35.16
CA ALA A 640 -26.67 0.81 34.69
C ALA A 640 -27.14 -0.05 35.88
N ILE A 641 -28.22 -0.79 35.70
CA ILE A 641 -28.76 -1.71 36.69
C ILE A 641 -28.47 -3.15 36.27
N PHE A 642 -27.72 -3.89 37.10
CA PHE A 642 -27.37 -5.27 36.78
C PHE A 642 -28.25 -6.25 37.58
N TYR A 643 -28.69 -7.33 36.91
CA TYR A 643 -29.43 -8.42 37.53
C TYR A 643 -28.75 -9.77 37.25
N ASN A 644 -28.83 -10.70 38.24
CA ASN A 644 -28.16 -12.02 38.16
C ASN A 644 -29.05 -13.13 37.60
N ASN A 645 -30.33 -13.09 37.86
CA ASN A 645 -31.35 -14.06 37.44
C ASN A 645 -32.73 -13.42 37.35
N HIS A 646 -33.76 -14.19 36.98
CA HIS A 646 -35.11 -13.66 36.77
C HIS A 646 -35.78 -13.18 38.06
N LYS A 647 -35.52 -13.82 39.22
CA LYS A 647 -36.01 -13.36 40.51
C LYS A 647 -35.42 -12.01 40.91
N ASP A 648 -34.10 -11.88 40.75
CA ASP A 648 -33.37 -10.62 40.99
C ASP A 648 -33.83 -9.51 40.02
N LEU A 649 -34.10 -9.87 38.73
CA LEU A 649 -34.66 -8.93 37.76
C LEU A 649 -35.99 -8.32 38.26
N ILE A 650 -36.92 -9.15 38.72
CA ILE A 650 -38.21 -8.69 39.25
C ILE A 650 -37.99 -7.81 40.46
N ASN A 651 -37.17 -8.24 41.42
CA ASN A 651 -36.85 -7.47 42.62
C ASN A 651 -36.22 -6.09 42.27
N LYS A 652 -35.35 -6.05 41.29
CA LYS A 652 -34.75 -4.79 40.80
C LYS A 652 -35.80 -3.85 40.18
N ILE A 653 -36.73 -4.39 39.38
CA ILE A 653 -37.80 -3.57 38.80
C ILE A 653 -38.66 -2.99 39.94
N LEU A 654 -39.10 -3.82 40.90
CA LEU A 654 -39.90 -3.35 42.05
C LEU A 654 -39.17 -2.34 42.91
N PHE A 655 -37.88 -2.53 43.16
CA PHE A 655 -37.06 -1.62 43.97
C PHE A 655 -36.86 -0.27 43.29
N TYR A 656 -36.55 -0.24 41.99
CA TYR A 656 -36.18 0.99 41.31
C TYR A 656 -37.39 1.80 40.82
N LYS A 657 -38.51 1.16 40.45
CA LYS A 657 -39.68 1.84 39.86
C LYS A 657 -40.25 3.02 40.73
N ASP A 658 -40.08 2.93 42.05
CA ASP A 658 -40.57 3.92 43.00
C ASP A 658 -39.46 4.87 43.49
N LYS A 659 -38.30 4.92 42.78
CA LYS A 659 -37.15 5.78 43.14
C LYS A 659 -36.75 6.74 42.00
N PRO A 660 -37.60 7.73 41.68
CA PRO A 660 -37.43 8.58 40.50
C PRO A 660 -36.12 9.37 40.49
N LEU A 661 -35.64 9.87 41.64
CA LEU A 661 -34.36 10.58 41.73
C LEU A 661 -33.18 9.66 41.41
N LEU A 662 -33.21 8.40 41.86
CA LEU A 662 -32.16 7.43 41.58
C LEU A 662 -32.19 7.02 40.12
N LEU A 663 -33.36 6.78 39.55
CA LEU A 663 -33.55 6.48 38.13
C LEU A 663 -33.03 7.62 37.26
N LYS A 664 -33.37 8.89 37.59
CA LYS A 664 -32.84 10.04 36.87
C LYS A 664 -31.31 10.04 36.87
N LYS A 665 -30.69 9.86 38.05
CA LYS A 665 -29.23 9.85 38.19
C LYS A 665 -28.59 8.72 37.35
N ILE A 666 -29.13 7.51 37.37
CA ILE A 666 -28.62 6.35 36.62
C ILE A 666 -28.76 6.59 35.12
N GLY A 667 -29.90 7.05 34.64
CA GLY A 667 -30.16 7.30 33.24
C GLY A 667 -29.26 8.40 32.66
N GLU A 668 -29.10 9.52 33.38
CA GLU A 668 -28.21 10.61 32.96
C GLU A 668 -26.76 10.19 32.92
N LYS A 669 -26.25 9.53 33.96
CA LYS A 669 -24.85 9.06 34.01
C LYS A 669 -24.60 7.97 32.97
N GLY A 670 -25.54 7.04 32.78
CA GLY A 670 -25.46 6.00 31.75
C GLY A 670 -25.39 6.61 30.36
N LYS A 671 -26.27 7.58 30.04
CA LYS A 671 -26.28 8.32 28.78
C LYS A 671 -24.96 9.04 28.54
N GLN A 672 -24.51 9.85 29.51
CA GLN A 672 -23.25 10.60 29.38
C GLN A 672 -22.07 9.68 29.08
N LYS A 673 -21.96 8.56 29.80
CA LYS A 673 -20.89 7.61 29.62
C LYS A 673 -20.97 6.90 28.27
N TYR A 674 -22.18 6.50 27.85
CA TYR A 674 -22.37 5.81 26.57
C TYR A 674 -21.99 6.72 25.40
N HIS A 675 -22.48 7.96 25.40
CA HIS A 675 -22.11 8.96 24.37
C HIS A 675 -20.63 9.34 24.41
N LYS A 676 -19.98 9.33 25.59
CA LYS A 676 -18.55 9.65 25.71
C LYS A 676 -17.65 8.56 25.13
N TYR A 677 -17.97 7.29 25.36
CA TYR A 677 -17.04 6.20 25.06
C TYR A 677 -17.51 5.22 23.97
N PHE A 678 -18.79 5.18 23.63
CA PHE A 678 -19.38 4.24 22.68
C PHE A 678 -20.10 4.95 21.52
N ASN A 679 -19.70 6.21 21.21
CA ASN A 679 -20.30 6.94 20.11
C ASN A 679 -19.79 6.43 18.76
N ASN A 680 -20.60 6.63 17.72
CA ASN A 680 -20.34 6.20 16.35
C ASN A 680 -19.03 6.75 15.79
N LYS A 681 -18.65 7.99 16.11
CA LYS A 681 -17.40 8.61 15.66
C LYS A 681 -16.17 7.86 16.19
N LEU A 682 -16.13 7.54 17.49
CA LEU A 682 -15.04 6.78 18.11
C LEU A 682 -14.94 5.35 17.55
N ILE A 683 -16.09 4.69 17.35
CA ILE A 683 -16.11 3.33 16.81
C ILE A 683 -15.60 3.31 15.36
N CYS A 684 -16.03 4.25 14.54
CA CYS A 684 -15.53 4.40 13.17
C CYS A 684 -14.05 4.77 13.13
N ASP A 685 -13.57 5.66 14.01
CA ASP A 685 -12.13 5.96 14.13
C ASP A 685 -11.30 4.73 14.49
N PHE A 686 -11.79 3.90 15.43
CA PHE A 686 -11.17 2.62 15.75
C PHE A 686 -11.12 1.69 14.53
N MET A 687 -12.25 1.56 13.81
CA MET A 687 -12.32 0.73 12.60
C MET A 687 -11.33 1.20 11.54
N ILE A 688 -11.22 2.50 11.30
CA ILE A 688 -10.24 3.08 10.36
C ILE A 688 -8.80 2.79 10.83
N LYS A 689 -8.50 3.00 12.10
CA LYS A 689 -7.15 2.75 12.64
C LYS A 689 -6.72 1.29 12.50
N LYS A 690 -7.63 0.35 12.76
CA LYS A 690 -7.34 -1.10 12.58
C LYS A 690 -7.19 -1.48 11.10
N ASN A 691 -7.99 -0.91 10.20
CA ASN A 691 -7.89 -1.18 8.75
C ASN A 691 -6.57 -0.71 8.14
N PHE A 692 -6.09 0.45 8.57
CA PHE A 692 -4.91 1.10 7.99
C PHE A 692 -3.69 1.01 8.91
N GLU A 693 -3.73 0.15 9.94
CA GLU A 693 -2.64 -0.08 10.88
C GLU A 693 -2.04 1.23 11.43
N ILE A 694 -2.97 2.15 11.82
CA ILE A 694 -2.57 3.45 12.36
C ILE A 694 -2.26 3.30 13.86
N ASP A 695 -1.05 3.61 14.25
CA ASP A 695 -0.66 3.65 15.65
C ASP A 695 -1.42 4.71 16.44
N TYR A 696 -1.84 4.37 17.65
CA TYR A 696 -2.49 5.28 18.57
C TYR A 696 -1.99 5.06 20.01
N LYS A 697 -1.62 6.16 20.65
CA LYS A 697 -1.03 6.14 22.01
C LYS A 697 -2.02 5.72 23.10
N LYS A 698 -3.31 6.04 22.95
CA LYS A 698 -4.34 5.80 23.95
C LYS A 698 -5.31 4.72 23.43
N LYS A 699 -5.40 3.60 24.16
CA LYS A 699 -6.38 2.55 23.88
C LYS A 699 -7.82 3.06 23.96
N PHE A 700 -8.68 2.52 23.11
CA PHE A 700 -10.11 2.78 23.18
C PHE A 700 -10.69 2.12 24.46
N PHE A 701 -11.76 2.68 24.97
CA PHE A 701 -12.33 2.27 26.26
C PHE A 701 -12.69 0.78 26.34
N TRP A 702 -13.05 0.18 25.25
CA TRP A 702 -13.42 -1.24 25.14
C TRP A 702 -12.23 -2.19 24.84
N GLU A 703 -11.04 -1.69 24.68
CA GLU A 703 -9.80 -2.50 24.50
C GLU A 703 -9.11 -2.82 25.85
N LYS A 704 -9.78 -2.59 26.95
CA LYS A 704 -9.28 -2.86 28.31
C LYS A 704 -9.28 -4.36 28.65
#